data_10084426098b2f465a09f9fc9ead921f
#
_entry.id   10084426098b2f465a09f9fc9ead921f
#
_cell.length_a   1.000
_cell.length_b   1.000
_cell.length_c   1.000
_cell.angle_alpha   90.00
_cell.angle_beta   90.00
_cell.angle_gamma   90.00
#
_symmetry.space_group_name_H-M   'P 1'
#
loop_
_entity.id
_entity.type
_entity.pdbx_description
1 polymer ?
#
loop_
_entity_poly.entity_id
_entity_poly.type
_entity_poly.pdbx_seq_one_letter_code
_entity_poly.pdbx_strand_id
1 'polypeptide(L)'
;MDKNYIDHHWIYDIETYPSIFTFTIVRADGEYLRQYEISTRKSDQQAFAACLRYMIKNKQKMVGFNNIGFDYPVLHEIMQMLIQSKGAPCEIKAKQIYRIAQDQIASFKSGFGKTIKTEDCLIKQIDLFKIHHFDNKAKSTSLKMLEFNMRSNNIEDLPFPVGKNLTHSEMDELLAYNKHDVMETLKFYRESLEAIRFREKLSEQYGIDFTNFNDTKIGKEYFIMRLEESMPGVCYSHTPRGRKINQTKRKFIRIKDCLFDYYDFTLPEFKAVKQWFANQIISETKGVFSDIDESKLGDVSKYAEMIVKRKKFKGTPTQQDIDYFKNEHPLGWVEVEELKALETLLDSNGEPVYEISIDAKGKENKKKVKVPKKSYWGCWKEASTLNVVVDGFRCDFGVGGIHGSLSNKIVEAEEGYLIIDADVSSMYPNIAISNRVYPQHLSEKFCDIYEDVYNQRKSFPKGSAENAVMKLALNGVYGDSNNEFSPFYDPQYTMTITINGQLSLCLFVDYMKQAIPDVEIIQLNTDGCTVKIKEAYKTKYDCVCEKWQKQVKLQLEYADYKAMYIRDVNNYIALYTNGKVKRKGAYQYEGLGWHQNQSALVIPKAAEAQMLCGISIEEFIDNHMKNPDNKWDFLLRTKVPRSSRLVMILDDGTEVPLQNICRYYPSQQGGKLIKFMPALEGKEDQGERALGLETSYKVLPCNNIEDFSFNKIDLSYYYNEARKLLVGVDNIEELLDNTNIRDSEIANEEGEDYATT
;
A
#
# COMPACT_ATOMS: atom_id res chain seq x y z
N MET A 1 -7.02 26.63 18.45
CA MET A 1 -5.78 25.86 18.74
C MET A 1 -5.40 26.13 20.17
N ASP A 2 -4.91 25.13 20.91
CA ASP A 2 -4.46 25.29 22.29
C ASP A 2 -3.28 26.29 22.33
N LYS A 3 -3.30 27.24 23.30
CA LYS A 3 -2.27 28.25 23.47
C LYS A 3 -0.87 27.67 23.63
N ASN A 4 -0.76 26.52 24.30
CA ASN A 4 0.52 25.84 24.48
C ASN A 4 1.18 25.44 23.15
N TYR A 5 0.41 24.96 22.15
CA TYR A 5 0.93 24.63 20.83
C TYR A 5 1.30 25.89 20.02
N ILE A 6 0.51 26.96 20.15
CA ILE A 6 0.81 28.23 19.52
C ILE A 6 2.13 28.78 20.05
N ASP A 7 2.34 28.74 21.36
CA ASP A 7 3.51 29.37 22.01
C ASP A 7 4.81 28.57 21.83
N HIS A 8 4.71 27.26 21.49
CA HIS A 8 5.89 26.38 21.49
C HIS A 8 6.18 25.65 20.17
N HIS A 9 5.25 25.58 19.23
CA HIS A 9 5.45 24.86 17.96
C HIS A 9 5.66 25.81 16.78
N TRP A 10 6.69 25.53 15.99
CA TRP A 10 7.09 26.30 14.83
C TRP A 10 7.30 25.39 13.63
N ILE A 11 6.59 25.65 12.56
CA ILE A 11 6.65 24.88 11.33
C ILE A 11 7.74 25.47 10.44
N TYR A 12 8.59 24.64 9.86
CA TYR A 12 9.71 25.09 9.06
C TYR A 12 10.04 24.15 7.91
N ASP A 13 10.77 24.67 6.95
CA ASP A 13 11.36 23.96 5.82
C ASP A 13 12.60 24.72 5.33
N ILE A 14 13.52 24.01 4.65
CA ILE A 14 14.71 24.59 4.03
C ILE A 14 14.82 24.21 2.56
N GLU A 15 15.39 25.14 1.75
CA GLU A 15 15.81 24.85 0.39
C GLU A 15 17.30 25.14 0.19
N THR A 16 17.99 24.28 -0.57
CA THR A 16 19.43 24.39 -0.75
C THR A 16 19.81 24.27 -2.23
N TYR A 17 20.47 25.33 -2.72
CA TYR A 17 21.12 25.38 -4.03
C TYR A 17 22.55 25.93 -3.90
N PRO A 18 23.45 25.72 -4.89
CA PRO A 18 24.82 26.20 -4.79
C PRO A 18 24.93 27.71 -4.54
N SER A 19 23.97 28.50 -5.03
CA SER A 19 23.92 29.95 -4.94
C SER A 19 23.04 30.52 -3.83
N ILE A 20 22.18 29.69 -3.20
CA ILE A 20 21.23 30.17 -2.18
C ILE A 20 20.87 29.02 -1.19
N PHE A 21 20.74 29.39 0.07
CA PHE A 21 20.08 28.66 1.13
C PHE A 21 18.89 29.49 1.63
N THR A 22 17.74 28.86 1.79
CA THR A 22 16.56 29.46 2.41
C THR A 22 16.14 28.68 3.65
N PHE A 23 15.68 29.41 4.64
CA PHE A 23 15.03 28.86 5.83
C PHE A 23 13.75 29.65 6.07
N THR A 24 12.63 28.99 5.92
CA THR A 24 11.31 29.57 6.20
C THR A 24 10.74 28.95 7.45
N ILE A 25 10.19 29.76 8.34
CA ILE A 25 9.61 29.33 9.60
C ILE A 25 8.35 30.13 9.91
N VAL A 26 7.31 29.46 10.41
CA VAL A 26 6.06 30.07 10.84
C VAL A 26 5.61 29.49 12.17
N ARG A 27 5.04 30.34 13.05
CA ARG A 27 4.42 29.87 14.29
C ARG A 27 3.15 29.07 14.01
N ALA A 28 2.78 28.13 14.88
CA ALA A 28 1.68 27.19 14.68
C ALA A 28 0.30 27.85 14.38
N ASP A 29 0.07 29.10 14.80
CA ASP A 29 -1.12 29.88 14.47
C ASP A 29 -1.11 30.48 13.06
N GLY A 30 0.08 30.54 12.44
CA GLY A 30 0.28 31.16 11.13
C GLY A 30 0.68 32.64 11.16
N GLU A 31 0.75 33.29 12.35
CA GLU A 31 0.92 34.71 12.49
C GLU A 31 2.37 35.20 12.28
N TYR A 32 3.36 34.49 12.78
CA TYR A 32 4.76 34.90 12.72
C TYR A 32 5.53 34.16 11.65
N LEU A 33 5.35 34.51 10.39
CA LEU A 33 6.16 33.98 9.29
C LEU A 33 7.45 34.77 9.13
N ARG A 34 8.58 34.06 8.99
CA ARG A 34 9.90 34.61 8.71
C ARG A 34 10.61 33.80 7.65
N GLN A 35 11.27 34.49 6.74
CA GLN A 35 12.14 33.87 5.73
C GLN A 35 13.54 34.44 5.88
N TYR A 36 14.54 33.55 5.86
CA TYR A 36 15.96 33.92 5.92
C TYR A 36 16.64 33.41 4.66
N GLU A 37 17.50 34.25 4.11
CA GLU A 37 18.25 33.99 2.90
C GLU A 37 19.76 34.13 3.18
N ILE A 38 20.54 33.09 2.77
CA ILE A 38 22.00 33.18 2.67
C ILE A 38 22.32 32.87 1.21
N SER A 39 22.71 33.87 0.46
CA SER A 39 22.92 33.76 -0.99
C SER A 39 24.06 34.64 -1.49
N THR A 40 24.27 34.63 -2.81
CA THR A 40 25.22 35.55 -3.47
C THR A 40 24.80 37.00 -3.47
N ARG A 41 23.53 37.30 -3.20
CA ARG A 41 22.96 38.65 -3.20
C ARG A 41 22.67 39.21 -1.79
N LYS A 42 22.46 38.31 -0.80
CA LYS A 42 22.00 38.71 0.54
C LYS A 42 22.51 37.71 1.58
N SER A 43 22.73 38.14 2.82
CA SER A 43 23.05 37.28 3.94
C SER A 43 22.26 37.70 5.19
N ASP A 44 21.24 36.91 5.54
CA ASP A 44 20.49 37.05 6.79
C ASP A 44 21.09 36.20 7.94
N GLN A 45 22.35 35.76 7.82
CA GLN A 45 22.98 34.82 8.76
C GLN A 45 22.86 35.25 10.22
N GLN A 46 23.00 36.54 10.53
CA GLN A 46 22.90 37.02 11.93
C GLN A 46 21.49 36.86 12.49
N ALA A 47 20.48 37.25 11.71
CA ALA A 47 19.07 37.13 12.08
C ALA A 47 18.63 35.67 12.17
N PHE A 48 19.06 34.84 11.23
CA PHE A 48 18.87 33.37 11.26
C PHE A 48 19.48 32.72 12.51
N ALA A 49 20.74 33.05 12.85
CA ALA A 49 21.40 32.59 14.05
C ALA A 49 20.70 33.07 15.35
N ALA A 50 20.14 34.28 15.33
CA ALA A 50 19.36 34.82 16.46
C ALA A 50 18.05 34.05 16.61
N CYS A 51 17.38 33.68 15.52
CA CYS A 51 16.18 32.83 15.52
C CYS A 51 16.49 31.47 16.13
N LEU A 52 17.52 30.77 15.68
CA LEU A 52 17.92 29.46 16.25
C LEU A 52 18.27 29.55 17.74
N ARG A 53 19.00 30.58 18.17
CA ARG A 53 19.25 30.83 19.60
C ARG A 53 17.97 31.04 20.41
N TYR A 54 16.99 31.76 19.85
CA TYR A 54 15.69 31.95 20.49
C TYR A 54 14.97 30.58 20.66
N MET A 55 14.97 29.73 19.62
CA MET A 55 14.37 28.38 19.69
C MET A 55 14.99 27.52 20.79
N ILE A 56 16.33 27.51 20.87
CA ILE A 56 17.07 26.76 21.91
C ILE A 56 16.75 27.29 23.29
N LYS A 57 16.92 28.62 23.49
CA LYS A 57 16.74 29.29 24.80
C LYS A 57 15.34 29.09 25.37
N ASN A 58 14.32 29.17 24.53
CA ASN A 58 12.92 29.08 24.93
C ASN A 58 12.34 27.68 24.79
N LYS A 59 13.18 26.66 24.57
CA LYS A 59 12.78 25.24 24.46
C LYS A 59 11.65 25.03 23.46
N GLN A 60 11.71 25.74 22.32
CA GLN A 60 10.73 25.61 21.26
C GLN A 60 10.86 24.26 20.56
N LYS A 61 9.78 23.79 19.92
CA LYS A 61 9.77 22.59 19.09
C LYS A 61 9.61 23.02 17.62
N MET A 62 10.43 22.45 16.77
CA MET A 62 10.34 22.66 15.31
C MET A 62 9.63 21.48 14.67
N VAL A 63 8.68 21.78 13.81
CA VAL A 63 7.83 20.81 13.11
C VAL A 63 8.11 20.87 11.61
N GLY A 64 8.31 19.73 11.00
CA GLY A 64 8.53 19.65 9.55
C GLY A 64 7.98 18.36 8.94
N PHE A 65 8.24 18.20 7.65
CA PHE A 65 7.87 17.01 6.90
C PHE A 65 9.14 16.30 6.41
N ASN A 66 9.46 15.14 6.97
CA ASN A 66 10.73 14.42 6.79
C ASN A 66 11.96 15.22 7.30
N ASN A 67 11.74 16.14 8.18
CA ASN A 67 12.77 17.03 8.70
C ASN A 67 13.86 16.31 9.51
N ILE A 68 13.55 15.22 10.19
CA ILE A 68 14.56 14.38 10.87
C ILE A 68 15.48 13.69 9.87
N GLY A 69 14.98 13.39 8.67
CA GLY A 69 15.77 12.78 7.61
C GLY A 69 16.66 13.77 6.85
N PHE A 70 16.26 15.02 6.71
CA PHE A 70 16.96 15.97 5.85
C PHE A 70 17.20 17.35 6.49
N ASP A 71 16.15 18.11 6.76
CA ASP A 71 16.26 19.52 7.14
C ASP A 71 17.04 19.73 8.43
N TYR A 72 16.68 18.96 9.46
CA TYR A 72 17.30 19.12 10.77
C TYR A 72 18.77 18.71 10.81
N PRO A 73 19.22 17.60 10.22
CA PRO A 73 20.65 17.29 10.10
C PRO A 73 21.46 18.42 9.45
N VAL A 74 20.96 19.04 8.41
CA VAL A 74 21.61 20.21 7.76
C VAL A 74 21.65 21.38 8.72
N LEU A 75 20.54 21.73 9.38
CA LEU A 75 20.48 22.81 10.37
C LEU A 75 21.38 22.52 11.59
N HIS A 76 21.43 21.25 12.02
CA HIS A 76 22.29 20.86 13.14
C HIS A 76 23.77 21.11 12.86
N GLU A 77 24.25 20.74 11.69
CA GLU A 77 25.63 21.01 11.25
C GLU A 77 25.92 22.53 11.22
N ILE A 78 24.97 23.33 10.67
CA ILE A 78 25.09 24.79 10.70
C ILE A 78 25.19 25.33 12.13
N MET A 79 24.33 24.84 13.03
CA MET A 79 24.37 25.23 14.46
C MET A 79 25.70 24.84 15.11
N GLN A 80 26.22 23.64 14.83
CA GLN A 80 27.54 23.21 15.34
C GLN A 80 28.68 24.13 14.86
N MET A 81 28.67 24.55 13.59
CA MET A 81 29.64 25.48 13.04
C MET A 81 29.56 26.85 13.76
N LEU A 82 28.35 27.35 14.02
CA LEU A 82 28.14 28.60 14.74
C LEU A 82 28.61 28.51 16.22
N ILE A 83 28.40 27.38 16.87
CA ILE A 83 28.86 27.13 18.25
C ILE A 83 30.39 27.04 18.33
N GLN A 84 30.98 26.30 17.40
CA GLN A 84 32.45 26.09 17.35
C GLN A 84 33.22 27.38 17.08
N SER A 85 32.61 28.37 16.43
CA SER A 85 33.20 29.68 16.18
C SER A 85 33.47 30.48 17.49
N LYS A 86 32.86 30.10 18.61
CA LYS A 86 32.99 30.75 19.94
C LYS A 86 32.83 32.28 19.91
N GLY A 87 31.99 32.79 18.99
CA GLY A 87 31.75 34.21 18.80
C GLY A 87 32.76 34.93 17.87
N ALA A 88 33.73 34.20 17.32
CA ALA A 88 34.56 34.71 16.24
C ALA A 88 33.71 34.90 14.96
N PRO A 89 34.05 35.87 14.09
CA PRO A 89 33.36 36.04 12.82
C PRO A 89 33.40 34.73 12.02
N CYS A 90 32.24 34.10 11.82
CA CYS A 90 32.06 32.91 11.02
C CYS A 90 31.09 33.25 9.88
N GLU A 91 31.58 33.34 8.68
CA GLU A 91 30.76 33.50 7.49
C GLU A 91 30.39 32.13 6.92
N ILE A 92 29.09 31.81 6.87
CA ILE A 92 28.57 30.57 6.26
C ILE A 92 28.03 30.91 4.89
N LYS A 93 28.54 30.23 3.85
CA LYS A 93 28.13 30.45 2.44
C LYS A 93 27.12 29.40 1.98
N ALA A 94 26.20 29.81 1.11
CA ALA A 94 25.21 28.91 0.51
C ALA A 94 25.84 27.63 -0.09
N LYS A 95 26.94 27.77 -0.81
CA LYS A 95 27.67 26.63 -1.39
C LYS A 95 28.17 25.62 -0.35
N GLN A 96 28.48 26.07 0.86
CA GLN A 96 28.91 25.19 1.96
C GLN A 96 27.71 24.44 2.50
N ILE A 97 26.57 25.12 2.72
CA ILE A 97 25.33 24.49 3.16
C ILE A 97 24.83 23.48 2.12
N TYR A 98 24.91 23.83 0.83
CA TYR A 98 24.56 22.93 -0.26
C TYR A 98 25.39 21.63 -0.23
N ARG A 99 26.70 21.69 0.06
CA ARG A 99 27.54 20.49 0.21
C ARG A 99 27.07 19.62 1.38
N ILE A 100 26.80 20.22 2.53
CA ILE A 100 26.27 19.52 3.71
C ILE A 100 24.98 18.78 3.33
N ALA A 101 24.06 19.46 2.61
CA ALA A 101 22.82 18.87 2.15
C ALA A 101 23.04 17.70 1.17
N GLN A 102 23.99 17.84 0.22
CA GLN A 102 24.33 16.74 -0.71
C GLN A 102 24.96 15.54 0.01
N ASP A 103 25.82 15.77 1.00
CA ASP A 103 26.41 14.72 1.82
C ASP A 103 25.34 14.00 2.63
N GLN A 104 24.32 14.71 3.11
CA GLN A 104 23.16 14.13 3.79
C GLN A 104 22.37 13.23 2.84
N ILE A 105 22.04 13.70 1.65
CA ILE A 105 21.35 12.91 0.62
C ILE A 105 22.15 11.66 0.24
N ALA A 106 23.47 11.80 0.02
CA ALA A 106 24.35 10.70 -0.34
C ALA A 106 24.41 9.63 0.78
N SER A 107 24.38 10.04 2.06
CA SER A 107 24.38 9.12 3.18
C SER A 107 23.15 8.21 3.20
N PHE A 108 21.97 8.75 2.86
CA PHE A 108 20.75 7.94 2.75
C PHE A 108 20.78 6.99 1.55
N LYS A 109 21.29 7.43 0.40
CA LYS A 109 21.44 6.57 -0.79
C LYS A 109 22.40 5.38 -0.56
N SER A 110 23.42 5.56 0.28
CA SER A 110 24.33 4.48 0.65
C SER A 110 23.79 3.51 1.71
N GLY A 111 22.56 3.71 2.19
CA GLY A 111 21.95 2.91 3.26
C GLY A 111 22.43 3.25 4.67
N PHE A 112 23.30 4.24 4.85
CA PHE A 112 23.84 4.69 6.13
C PHE A 112 23.38 6.11 6.47
N GLY A 113 22.09 6.39 6.30
CA GLY A 113 21.52 7.72 6.55
C GLY A 113 21.93 8.27 7.92
N LYS A 114 22.53 9.46 7.92
CA LYS A 114 22.90 10.16 9.16
C LYS A 114 21.64 10.78 9.77
N THR A 115 21.26 10.36 10.96
CA THR A 115 20.20 10.99 11.76
C THR A 115 20.79 11.47 13.06
N ILE A 116 20.28 12.60 13.56
CA ILE A 116 20.65 13.11 14.89
C ILE A 116 19.76 12.40 15.89
N LYS A 117 20.34 11.82 16.93
CA LYS A 117 19.58 11.20 18.00
C LYS A 117 18.80 12.25 18.77
N THR A 118 17.63 11.88 19.29
CA THR A 118 16.75 12.83 19.99
C THR A 118 17.44 13.53 21.16
N GLU A 119 18.29 12.80 21.90
CA GLU A 119 19.08 13.34 23.03
C GLU A 119 20.15 14.36 22.59
N ASP A 120 20.64 14.27 21.36
CA ASP A 120 21.66 15.17 20.78
C ASP A 120 21.05 16.38 20.07
N CYS A 121 19.71 16.41 19.93
CA CYS A 121 19.02 17.50 19.26
C CYS A 121 19.07 18.79 20.08
N LEU A 122 19.66 19.85 19.53
CA LEU A 122 19.69 21.18 20.13
C LEU A 122 18.30 21.83 20.21
N ILE A 123 17.43 21.52 19.25
CA ILE A 123 16.04 21.94 19.19
C ILE A 123 15.19 20.69 18.97
N LYS A 124 14.17 20.49 19.81
CA LYS A 124 13.28 19.33 19.68
C LYS A 124 12.55 19.34 18.34
N GLN A 125 12.48 18.18 17.69
CA GLN A 125 11.88 17.98 16.38
C GLN A 125 10.59 17.18 16.48
N ILE A 126 9.59 17.60 15.68
CA ILE A 126 8.36 16.85 15.40
C ILE A 126 8.35 16.60 13.89
N ASP A 127 8.32 15.34 13.48
CA ASP A 127 8.35 14.95 12.07
C ASP A 127 7.02 14.31 11.66
N LEU A 128 6.23 15.04 10.89
CA LEU A 128 4.91 14.57 10.44
C LEU A 128 5.02 13.35 9.52
N PHE A 129 6.09 13.24 8.75
CA PHE A 129 6.34 12.08 7.88
C PHE A 129 6.52 10.79 8.72
N LYS A 130 7.25 10.87 9.83
CA LYS A 130 7.46 9.74 10.75
C LYS A 130 6.20 9.38 11.54
N ILE A 131 5.48 10.37 12.05
CA ILE A 131 4.24 10.19 12.81
C ILE A 131 3.21 9.39 12.00
N HIS A 132 3.04 9.72 10.72
CA HIS A 132 2.09 9.07 9.82
C HIS A 132 2.63 7.81 9.12
N HIS A 133 3.87 7.40 9.43
CA HIS A 133 4.51 6.20 8.87
C HIS A 133 4.66 6.24 7.33
N PHE A 134 4.93 7.42 6.77
CA PHE A 134 5.13 7.57 5.32
C PHE A 134 6.51 7.08 4.86
N ASP A 135 7.39 6.73 5.77
CA ASP A 135 8.63 5.99 5.51
C ASP A 135 8.42 4.49 5.24
N ASN A 136 7.20 3.98 5.43
CA ASN A 136 6.81 2.65 4.98
C ASN A 136 6.48 2.69 3.48
N LYS A 137 7.06 1.78 2.69
CA LYS A 137 6.82 1.70 1.24
C LYS A 137 5.34 1.64 0.86
N ALA A 138 4.54 0.86 1.58
CA ALA A 138 3.08 0.74 1.36
C ALA A 138 2.28 2.01 1.71
N LYS A 139 2.88 2.97 2.41
CA LYS A 139 2.23 4.24 2.81
C LYS A 139 3.00 5.47 2.31
N SER A 140 3.99 5.26 1.44
CA SER A 140 4.88 6.32 0.98
C SER A 140 4.10 7.48 0.35
N THR A 141 4.23 8.66 0.95
CA THR A 141 3.48 9.84 0.56
C THR A 141 4.39 11.07 0.66
N SER A 142 4.38 11.93 -0.34
CA SER A 142 5.10 13.20 -0.33
C SER A 142 4.18 14.34 0.10
N LEU A 143 4.74 15.49 0.50
CA LEU A 143 3.97 16.69 0.82
C LEU A 143 3.04 17.07 -0.35
N LYS A 144 3.50 17.01 -1.60
CA LYS A 144 2.71 17.31 -2.79
C LYS A 144 1.51 16.37 -3.00
N MET A 145 1.64 15.11 -2.59
CA MET A 145 0.51 14.17 -2.58
C MET A 145 -0.50 14.53 -1.49
N LEU A 146 -0.02 15.02 -0.35
CA LEU A 146 -0.87 15.51 0.72
C LEU A 146 -1.60 16.80 0.31
N GLU A 147 -0.96 17.69 -0.43
CA GLU A 147 -1.60 18.91 -0.98
C GLU A 147 -2.85 18.56 -1.81
N PHE A 148 -2.76 17.49 -2.63
CA PHE A 148 -3.93 16.97 -3.33
C PHE A 148 -5.00 16.46 -2.34
N ASN A 149 -4.64 15.59 -1.41
CA ASN A 149 -5.58 14.99 -0.47
C ASN A 149 -6.16 16.01 0.53
N MET A 150 -5.42 17.05 0.87
CA MET A 150 -5.88 18.19 1.67
C MET A 150 -6.72 19.20 0.87
N ARG A 151 -6.95 18.97 -0.43
CA ARG A 151 -7.66 19.88 -1.32
C ARG A 151 -7.03 21.28 -1.31
N SER A 152 -5.71 21.35 -1.48
CA SER A 152 -4.99 22.61 -1.51
C SER A 152 -5.23 23.35 -2.83
N ASN A 153 -5.30 24.67 -2.76
CA ASN A 153 -5.59 25.49 -3.95
C ASN A 153 -4.52 25.31 -5.02
N ASN A 154 -3.26 25.29 -4.63
CA ASN A 154 -2.13 25.04 -5.52
C ASN A 154 -1.38 23.77 -5.13
N ILE A 155 -0.82 23.08 -6.12
CA ILE A 155 0.19 22.04 -5.97
C ILE A 155 1.42 22.51 -6.72
N GLU A 156 2.51 22.77 -6.01
CA GLU A 156 3.73 23.30 -6.59
C GLU A 156 4.87 22.29 -6.48
N ASP A 157 5.54 21.98 -7.58
CA ASP A 157 6.74 21.14 -7.59
C ASP A 157 7.99 22.02 -7.54
N LEU A 158 9.15 21.44 -7.20
CA LEU A 158 10.41 22.19 -7.13
C LEU A 158 10.69 22.91 -8.45
N PRO A 159 10.81 24.26 -8.46
CA PRO A 159 10.79 25.02 -9.71
C PRO A 159 12.05 24.83 -10.57
N PHE A 160 13.17 24.42 -9.96
CA PHE A 160 14.46 24.36 -10.67
C PHE A 160 15.16 23.01 -10.48
N PRO A 161 15.94 22.56 -11.49
CA PRO A 161 16.77 21.37 -11.37
C PRO A 161 17.77 21.48 -10.21
N VAL A 162 17.94 20.40 -9.47
CA VAL A 162 18.93 20.32 -8.37
C VAL A 162 20.33 20.62 -8.88
N GLY A 163 21.08 21.45 -8.16
CA GLY A 163 22.45 21.79 -8.50
C GLY A 163 22.62 23.02 -9.42
N LYS A 164 21.52 23.60 -9.88
CA LYS A 164 21.56 24.84 -10.67
C LYS A 164 22.02 26.01 -9.83
N ASN A 165 22.86 26.90 -10.42
CA ASN A 165 23.10 28.23 -9.86
C ASN A 165 21.95 29.13 -10.27
N LEU A 166 21.19 29.64 -9.30
CA LEU A 166 19.99 30.46 -9.56
C LEU A 166 20.36 31.89 -9.77
N THR A 167 19.63 32.56 -10.69
CA THR A 167 19.62 34.02 -10.86
C THR A 167 18.83 34.67 -9.73
N HIS A 168 18.91 36.02 -9.63
CA HIS A 168 18.18 36.75 -8.57
C HIS A 168 16.65 36.55 -8.67
N SER A 169 16.09 36.56 -9.88
CA SER A 169 14.64 36.28 -10.09
C SER A 169 14.26 34.88 -9.70
N GLU A 170 15.08 33.87 -10.05
CA GLU A 170 14.84 32.48 -9.67
C GLU A 170 14.99 32.27 -8.15
N MET A 171 15.81 33.05 -7.47
CA MET A 171 15.88 33.04 -6.00
C MET A 171 14.57 33.55 -5.38
N ASP A 172 13.91 34.54 -5.98
CA ASP A 172 12.61 35.00 -5.50
C ASP A 172 11.52 33.93 -5.69
N GLU A 173 11.52 33.21 -6.81
CA GLU A 173 10.63 32.05 -7.02
C GLU A 173 10.90 30.93 -6.01
N LEU A 174 12.17 30.64 -5.70
CA LEU A 174 12.52 29.64 -4.69
C LEU A 174 12.03 30.02 -3.29
N LEU A 175 12.14 31.33 -2.93
CA LEU A 175 11.60 31.83 -1.65
C LEU A 175 10.07 31.68 -1.59
N ALA A 176 9.37 31.97 -2.68
CA ALA A 176 7.92 31.80 -2.77
C ALA A 176 7.56 30.31 -2.62
N TYR A 177 8.26 29.42 -3.32
CA TYR A 177 8.11 27.98 -3.21
C TYR A 177 8.34 27.45 -1.78
N ASN A 178 9.46 27.82 -1.14
CA ASN A 178 9.76 27.41 0.24
C ASN A 178 8.69 27.91 1.24
N LYS A 179 8.14 29.11 1.01
CA LYS A 179 7.01 29.61 1.80
C LYS A 179 5.76 28.77 1.58
N HIS A 180 5.46 28.39 0.33
CA HIS A 180 4.33 27.52 0.01
C HIS A 180 4.45 26.20 0.76
N ASP A 181 5.61 25.52 0.73
CA ASP A 181 5.84 24.25 1.40
C ASP A 181 5.65 24.34 2.92
N VAL A 182 6.12 25.41 3.54
CA VAL A 182 5.90 25.66 4.98
C VAL A 182 4.42 25.87 5.29
N MET A 183 3.67 26.58 4.46
CA MET A 183 2.23 26.80 4.70
C MET A 183 1.40 25.52 4.48
N GLU A 184 1.76 24.68 3.53
CA GLU A 184 1.13 23.38 3.33
C GLU A 184 1.50 22.41 4.45
N THR A 185 2.75 22.45 4.94
CA THR A 185 3.16 21.70 6.15
C THR A 185 2.39 22.18 7.38
N LEU A 186 2.14 23.49 7.53
CA LEU A 186 1.29 24.05 8.60
C LEU A 186 -0.16 23.53 8.49
N LYS A 187 -0.70 23.44 7.28
CA LYS A 187 -2.03 22.88 7.05
C LYS A 187 -2.07 21.42 7.51
N PHE A 188 -1.10 20.60 7.08
CA PHE A 188 -1.00 19.20 7.49
C PHE A 188 -0.71 19.01 8.99
N TYR A 189 0.05 19.92 9.60
CA TYR A 189 0.25 19.95 11.06
C TYR A 189 -1.08 20.10 11.80
N ARG A 190 -1.98 20.94 11.33
CA ARG A 190 -3.31 21.14 11.94
C ARG A 190 -4.15 19.87 11.88
N GLU A 191 -4.10 19.13 10.76
CA GLU A 191 -4.73 17.81 10.61
C GLU A 191 -4.08 16.73 11.52
N SER A 192 -2.83 16.93 11.89
CA SER A 192 -2.03 15.99 12.70
C SER A 192 -2.07 16.25 14.21
N LEU A 193 -2.78 17.27 14.67
CA LEU A 193 -2.76 17.70 16.08
C LEU A 193 -3.18 16.61 17.06
N GLU A 194 -4.20 15.81 16.75
CA GLU A 194 -4.64 14.70 17.58
C GLU A 194 -3.54 13.64 17.72
N ALA A 195 -2.87 13.32 16.62
CA ALA A 195 -1.77 12.38 16.61
C ALA A 195 -0.56 12.87 17.43
N ILE A 196 -0.28 14.18 17.39
CA ILE A 196 0.79 14.80 18.20
C ILE A 196 0.42 14.77 19.69
N ARG A 197 -0.78 15.21 20.06
CA ARG A 197 -1.29 15.18 21.46
C ARG A 197 -1.26 13.78 22.05
N PHE A 198 -1.69 12.80 21.27
CA PHE A 198 -1.66 11.41 21.67
C PHE A 198 -0.24 10.97 22.08
N ARG A 199 0.76 11.30 21.27
CA ARG A 199 2.17 10.96 21.52
C ARG A 199 2.76 11.68 22.72
N GLU A 200 2.43 12.96 22.90
CA GLU A 200 2.87 13.74 24.05
C GLU A 200 2.29 13.18 25.35
N LYS A 201 0.99 12.87 25.38
CA LYS A 201 0.34 12.25 26.53
C LYS A 201 0.98 10.91 26.89
N LEU A 202 1.24 10.05 25.89
CA LEU A 202 1.92 8.77 26.12
C LEU A 202 3.35 8.96 26.62
N SER A 203 4.07 9.97 26.10
CA SER A 203 5.44 10.25 26.53
C SER A 203 5.49 10.68 28.00
N GLU A 204 4.55 11.49 28.45
CA GLU A 204 4.40 11.86 29.86
C GLU A 204 4.03 10.66 30.74
N GLN A 205 3.09 9.84 30.30
CA GLN A 205 2.58 8.73 31.08
C GLN A 205 3.60 7.60 31.29
N TYR A 206 4.37 7.28 30.23
CA TYR A 206 5.27 6.11 30.24
C TYR A 206 6.76 6.47 30.31
N GLY A 207 7.13 7.75 30.34
CA GLY A 207 8.53 8.19 30.42
C GLY A 207 9.38 7.85 29.18
N ILE A 208 8.74 7.48 28.06
CA ILE A 208 9.37 7.16 26.77
C ILE A 208 9.04 8.28 25.79
N ASP A 209 10.02 8.78 25.04
CA ASP A 209 9.77 9.79 23.99
C ASP A 209 9.13 9.13 22.76
N PHE A 210 7.81 9.19 22.67
CA PHE A 210 7.02 8.71 21.54
C PHE A 210 6.84 9.77 20.44
N THR A 211 7.34 10.97 20.56
CA THR A 211 7.04 12.14 19.72
C THR A 211 7.07 11.82 18.23
N ASN A 212 8.10 11.09 17.76
CA ASN A 212 8.28 10.76 16.34
C ASN A 212 8.07 9.27 16.03
N PHE A 213 7.38 8.53 16.90
CA PHE A 213 7.03 7.14 16.63
C PHE A 213 5.74 7.07 15.82
N ASN A 214 5.72 6.21 14.80
CA ASN A 214 4.47 5.80 14.18
C ASN A 214 3.69 4.87 15.11
N ASP A 215 2.42 4.63 14.78
CA ASP A 215 1.53 3.84 15.63
C ASP A 215 2.04 2.42 15.87
N THR A 216 2.57 1.76 14.84
CA THR A 216 3.15 0.40 14.97
C THR A 216 4.32 0.40 15.96
N LYS A 217 5.20 1.40 15.88
CA LYS A 217 6.35 1.53 16.78
C LYS A 217 5.93 1.86 18.21
N ILE A 218 4.89 2.67 18.40
CA ILE A 218 4.31 2.95 19.72
C ILE A 218 3.86 1.64 20.39
N GLY A 219 3.05 0.85 19.68
CA GLY A 219 2.56 -0.43 20.21
C GLY A 219 3.69 -1.40 20.52
N LYS A 220 4.70 -1.49 19.66
CA LYS A 220 5.90 -2.31 19.87
C LYS A 220 6.66 -1.91 21.13
N GLU A 221 7.01 -0.64 21.28
CA GLU A 221 7.80 -0.16 22.43
C GLU A 221 7.01 -0.27 23.75
N TYR A 222 5.71 -0.02 23.73
CA TYR A 222 4.85 -0.25 24.88
C TYR A 222 4.90 -1.72 25.33
N PHE A 223 4.79 -2.67 24.40
CA PHE A 223 4.82 -4.09 24.75
C PHE A 223 6.21 -4.56 25.20
N ILE A 224 7.27 -4.04 24.58
CA ILE A 224 8.65 -4.27 25.04
C ILE A 224 8.84 -3.79 26.48
N MET A 225 8.35 -2.60 26.81
CA MET A 225 8.39 -2.05 28.17
C MET A 225 7.74 -3.04 29.16
N ARG A 226 6.54 -3.54 28.87
CA ARG A 226 5.83 -4.49 29.73
C ARG A 226 6.58 -5.81 29.90
N LEU A 227 7.22 -6.31 28.82
CA LEU A 227 8.06 -7.51 28.88
C LEU A 227 9.31 -7.29 29.73
N GLU A 228 10.02 -6.19 29.52
CA GLU A 228 11.25 -5.86 30.27
C GLU A 228 10.98 -5.56 31.75
N GLU A 229 9.83 -4.96 32.10
CA GLU A 229 9.38 -4.80 33.49
C GLU A 229 9.19 -6.16 34.17
N SER A 230 8.64 -7.13 33.50
CA SER A 230 8.34 -8.45 34.04
C SER A 230 9.52 -9.44 33.94
N MET A 231 10.33 -9.31 32.92
CA MET A 231 11.47 -10.19 32.59
C MET A 231 12.66 -9.36 32.09
N PRO A 232 13.41 -8.71 32.98
CA PRO A 232 14.52 -7.83 32.58
C PRO A 232 15.54 -8.52 31.68
N GLY A 233 15.88 -7.90 30.57
CA GLY A 233 16.84 -8.42 29.60
C GLY A 233 16.28 -9.45 28.61
N VAL A 234 14.96 -9.71 28.58
CA VAL A 234 14.36 -10.73 27.70
C VAL A 234 14.36 -10.31 26.23
N CYS A 235 14.09 -9.03 25.97
CA CYS A 235 14.06 -8.49 24.61
C CYS A 235 15.45 -8.10 24.08
N TYR A 236 16.33 -7.68 25.00
CA TYR A 236 17.65 -7.15 24.64
C TYR A 236 18.73 -7.59 25.63
N SER A 237 19.86 -8.04 25.10
CA SER A 237 21.08 -8.27 25.87
C SER A 237 22.08 -7.14 25.64
N HIS A 238 22.83 -6.77 26.68
CA HIS A 238 23.90 -5.79 26.60
C HIS A 238 25.23 -6.47 26.27
N THR A 239 25.92 -5.97 25.25
CA THR A 239 27.24 -6.45 24.86
C THR A 239 28.22 -5.28 24.87
N PRO A 240 29.56 -5.52 24.88
CA PRO A 240 30.55 -4.45 24.77
C PRO A 240 30.39 -3.57 23.51
N ARG A 241 29.71 -4.09 22.48
CA ARG A 241 29.44 -3.38 21.22
C ARG A 241 28.07 -2.67 21.20
N GLY A 242 27.33 -2.67 22.31
CA GLY A 242 26.01 -2.08 22.44
C GLY A 242 24.89 -3.10 22.65
N ARG A 243 23.66 -2.66 22.52
CA ARG A 243 22.44 -3.45 22.72
C ARG A 243 22.23 -4.43 21.56
N LYS A 244 22.04 -5.71 21.87
CA LYS A 244 21.73 -6.78 20.91
C LYS A 244 20.30 -7.27 21.12
N ILE A 245 19.57 -7.46 20.02
CA ILE A 245 18.20 -8.01 20.03
C ILE A 245 18.24 -9.51 20.30
N ASN A 246 17.44 -9.97 21.25
CA ASN A 246 17.21 -11.38 21.50
C ASN A 246 16.07 -11.89 20.60
N GLN A 247 16.27 -13.05 19.97
CA GLN A 247 15.38 -13.58 18.94
C GLN A 247 15.47 -15.10 18.86
N THR A 248 14.40 -15.74 18.40
CA THR A 248 14.46 -17.16 17.99
C THR A 248 14.66 -17.27 16.48
N LYS A 249 15.86 -17.65 16.07
CA LYS A 249 16.18 -17.92 14.65
C LYS A 249 16.04 -19.41 14.36
N ARG A 250 15.38 -19.75 13.26
CA ARG A 250 15.14 -21.14 12.86
C ARG A 250 15.73 -21.39 11.47
N LYS A 251 16.38 -22.54 11.28
CA LYS A 251 16.87 -22.99 9.97
C LYS A 251 15.74 -23.55 9.12
N PHE A 252 14.75 -24.18 9.76
CA PHE A 252 13.55 -24.70 9.14
C PHE A 252 12.40 -24.75 10.17
N ILE A 253 11.19 -24.80 9.68
CA ILE A 253 9.95 -24.95 10.46
C ILE A 253 9.22 -26.16 9.92
N ARG A 254 8.89 -27.11 10.78
CA ARG A 254 7.97 -28.20 10.45
C ARG A 254 6.56 -27.70 10.74
N ILE A 255 5.75 -27.53 9.70
CA ILE A 255 4.40 -26.97 9.87
C ILE A 255 3.53 -27.88 10.73
N LYS A 256 3.79 -29.19 10.75
CA LYS A 256 3.11 -30.11 11.67
C LYS A 256 3.21 -29.67 13.13
N ASP A 257 4.35 -29.12 13.54
CA ASP A 257 4.59 -28.67 14.92
C ASP A 257 3.87 -27.33 15.24
N CYS A 258 3.29 -26.69 14.23
CA CYS A 258 2.49 -25.49 14.35
C CYS A 258 0.98 -25.76 14.49
N LEU A 259 0.51 -26.95 14.14
CA LEU A 259 -0.92 -27.26 14.09
C LEU A 259 -1.46 -27.64 15.46
N PHE A 260 -2.65 -27.14 15.80
CA PHE A 260 -3.36 -27.59 17.00
C PHE A 260 -4.08 -28.92 16.75
N ASP A 261 -4.14 -29.76 17.77
CA ASP A 261 -4.66 -31.13 17.67
C ASP A 261 -6.20 -31.20 17.53
N TYR A 262 -6.91 -30.16 17.93
CA TYR A 262 -8.37 -30.16 18.00
C TYR A 262 -9.10 -29.97 16.66
N TYR A 263 -8.39 -29.77 15.54
CA TYR A 263 -9.04 -29.70 14.24
C TYR A 263 -9.39 -31.10 13.70
N ASP A 264 -10.68 -31.37 13.65
CA ASP A 264 -11.23 -32.58 13.02
C ASP A 264 -12.30 -32.13 12.00
N PHE A 265 -11.95 -32.23 10.73
CA PHE A 265 -12.81 -31.80 9.63
C PHE A 265 -13.64 -32.96 9.11
N THR A 266 -14.87 -32.66 8.67
CA THR A 266 -15.73 -33.61 7.93
C THR A 266 -15.54 -33.44 6.43
N LEU A 267 -15.42 -32.19 5.98
CA LEU A 267 -15.23 -31.82 4.56
C LEU A 267 -13.87 -32.35 4.06
N PRO A 268 -13.85 -33.10 2.96
CA PRO A 268 -12.61 -33.68 2.43
C PRO A 268 -11.62 -32.63 1.95
N GLU A 269 -12.09 -31.46 1.48
CA GLU A 269 -11.30 -30.32 1.06
C GLU A 269 -10.43 -29.83 2.21
N PHE A 270 -11.00 -29.60 3.37
CA PHE A 270 -10.26 -29.11 4.54
C PHE A 270 -9.40 -30.20 5.20
N LYS A 271 -9.80 -31.48 5.09
CA LYS A 271 -8.90 -32.60 5.47
C LYS A 271 -7.63 -32.58 4.62
N ALA A 272 -7.79 -32.42 3.29
CA ALA A 272 -6.66 -32.38 2.36
C ALA A 272 -5.73 -31.19 2.66
N VAL A 273 -6.28 -30.00 2.92
CA VAL A 273 -5.49 -28.81 3.28
C VAL A 273 -4.75 -29.01 4.60
N LYS A 274 -5.40 -29.51 5.66
CA LYS A 274 -4.73 -29.80 6.94
C LYS A 274 -3.58 -30.78 6.75
N GLN A 275 -3.79 -31.85 5.98
CA GLN A 275 -2.75 -32.84 5.69
C GLN A 275 -1.61 -32.24 4.87
N TRP A 276 -1.93 -31.37 3.90
CA TRP A 276 -0.93 -30.65 3.12
C TRP A 276 -0.06 -29.79 4.02
N PHE A 277 -0.65 -28.99 4.92
CA PHE A 277 0.10 -28.21 5.90
C PHE A 277 1.00 -29.11 6.76
N ALA A 278 0.47 -30.21 7.28
CA ALA A 278 1.24 -31.14 8.13
C ALA A 278 2.49 -31.73 7.43
N ASN A 279 2.46 -31.83 6.11
CA ASN A 279 3.57 -32.37 5.32
C ASN A 279 4.64 -31.32 4.96
N GLN A 280 4.40 -30.02 5.22
CA GLN A 280 5.34 -28.97 4.83
C GLN A 280 6.48 -28.80 5.82
N ILE A 281 7.69 -28.64 5.27
CA ILE A 281 8.89 -28.19 5.99
C ILE A 281 9.41 -26.98 5.22
N ILE A 282 9.45 -25.81 5.86
CA ILE A 282 9.79 -24.54 5.22
C ILE A 282 11.05 -23.92 5.85
N SER A 283 11.85 -23.24 5.06
CA SER A 283 12.98 -22.43 5.51
C SER A 283 12.67 -20.94 5.55
N GLU A 284 11.67 -20.51 4.77
CA GLU A 284 11.20 -19.13 4.66
C GLU A 284 9.68 -19.09 4.75
N THR A 285 9.13 -17.99 5.22
CA THR A 285 7.67 -17.78 5.34
C THR A 285 7.05 -17.13 4.10
N LYS A 286 7.86 -16.47 3.25
CA LYS A 286 7.38 -15.83 2.02
C LYS A 286 7.09 -16.87 0.92
N GLY A 287 6.00 -16.64 0.17
CA GLY A 287 5.69 -17.41 -1.04
C GLY A 287 5.32 -18.89 -0.79
N VAL A 288 5.15 -19.31 0.47
CA VAL A 288 4.91 -20.71 0.83
C VAL A 288 3.59 -21.25 0.26
N PHE A 289 2.62 -20.36 0.04
CA PHE A 289 1.27 -20.72 -0.40
C PHE A 289 0.94 -20.19 -1.80
N SER A 290 1.93 -19.74 -2.58
CA SER A 290 1.75 -19.18 -3.92
C SER A 290 2.42 -20.04 -4.99
N ASP A 291 1.86 -20.02 -6.21
CA ASP A 291 2.40 -20.63 -7.41
C ASP A 291 2.81 -22.10 -7.22
N ILE A 292 1.90 -22.90 -6.64
CA ILE A 292 2.17 -24.28 -6.27
C ILE A 292 1.82 -25.21 -7.43
N ASP A 293 2.82 -25.89 -7.95
CA ASP A 293 2.70 -26.90 -9.01
C ASP A 293 1.81 -28.06 -8.55
N GLU A 294 1.01 -28.63 -9.48
CA GLU A 294 0.08 -29.72 -9.24
C GLU A 294 0.74 -30.91 -8.51
N SER A 295 1.99 -31.22 -8.85
CA SER A 295 2.72 -32.34 -8.21
C SER A 295 3.00 -32.10 -6.71
N LYS A 296 3.08 -30.84 -6.28
CA LYS A 296 3.33 -30.46 -4.88
C LYS A 296 2.05 -30.30 -4.06
N LEU A 297 0.89 -30.18 -4.70
CA LEU A 297 -0.40 -30.08 -4.00
C LEU A 297 -0.87 -31.41 -3.41
N GLY A 298 -0.44 -32.53 -3.96
CA GLY A 298 -0.92 -33.86 -3.50
C GLY A 298 -2.45 -33.97 -3.60
N ASP A 299 -3.09 -34.44 -2.53
CA ASP A 299 -4.56 -34.60 -2.51
C ASP A 299 -5.34 -33.28 -2.63
N VAL A 300 -4.75 -32.14 -2.32
CA VAL A 300 -5.41 -30.82 -2.47
C VAL A 300 -5.72 -30.54 -3.93
N SER A 301 -4.93 -31.06 -4.88
CA SER A 301 -5.15 -30.86 -6.33
C SER A 301 -6.54 -31.33 -6.81
N LYS A 302 -7.16 -32.25 -6.09
CA LYS A 302 -8.52 -32.76 -6.38
C LYS A 302 -9.62 -31.73 -6.13
N TYR A 303 -9.33 -30.75 -5.28
CA TYR A 303 -10.28 -29.74 -4.79
C TYR A 303 -9.87 -28.32 -5.16
N ALA A 304 -8.64 -28.14 -5.67
CA ALA A 304 -8.12 -26.84 -6.02
C ALA A 304 -8.58 -26.37 -7.40
N GLU A 305 -8.82 -25.07 -7.51
CA GLU A 305 -8.94 -24.44 -8.82
C GLU A 305 -7.53 -24.21 -9.40
N MET A 306 -7.29 -24.79 -10.59
CA MET A 306 -5.99 -24.83 -11.24
C MET A 306 -6.00 -24.02 -12.52
N ILE A 307 -4.90 -23.32 -12.78
CA ILE A 307 -4.65 -22.60 -14.03
C ILE A 307 -3.57 -23.31 -14.84
N VAL A 308 -3.68 -23.24 -16.18
CA VAL A 308 -2.64 -23.73 -17.07
C VAL A 308 -1.62 -22.63 -17.31
N LYS A 309 -0.40 -22.82 -16.83
CA LYS A 309 0.75 -21.98 -17.11
C LYS A 309 1.48 -22.47 -18.37
N ARG A 310 2.07 -21.56 -19.12
CA ARG A 310 2.75 -21.86 -20.39
C ARG A 310 4.11 -21.17 -20.44
N LYS A 311 5.14 -21.90 -20.89
CA LYS A 311 6.49 -21.38 -21.15
C LYS A 311 6.91 -21.76 -22.56
N LYS A 312 7.20 -20.78 -23.39
CA LYS A 312 7.58 -20.99 -24.81
C LYS A 312 9.02 -21.50 -24.90
N PHE A 313 9.23 -22.59 -25.66
CA PHE A 313 10.57 -23.04 -26.03
C PHE A 313 11.18 -22.16 -27.12
N LYS A 314 12.51 -22.00 -27.11
CA LYS A 314 13.25 -21.34 -28.19
C LYS A 314 13.43 -22.33 -29.36
N GLY A 315 12.47 -22.38 -30.27
CA GLY A 315 12.48 -23.34 -31.39
C GLY A 315 11.86 -24.70 -31.04
N THR A 316 12.15 -25.74 -31.79
CA THR A 316 11.74 -27.12 -31.50
C THR A 316 12.52 -27.65 -30.31
N PRO A 317 11.86 -28.06 -29.21
CA PRO A 317 12.58 -28.52 -28.02
C PRO A 317 13.27 -29.86 -28.28
N THR A 318 14.49 -30.00 -27.78
CA THR A 318 15.22 -31.26 -27.72
C THR A 318 14.66 -32.16 -26.61
N GLN A 319 15.00 -33.44 -26.62
CA GLN A 319 14.64 -34.33 -25.52
C GLN A 319 15.18 -33.83 -24.18
N GLN A 320 16.38 -33.25 -24.17
CA GLN A 320 17.00 -32.67 -22.98
C GLN A 320 16.21 -31.44 -22.47
N ASP A 321 15.69 -30.59 -23.35
CA ASP A 321 14.83 -29.46 -22.96
C ASP A 321 13.51 -29.95 -22.34
N ILE A 322 12.94 -31.02 -22.89
CA ILE A 322 11.70 -31.64 -22.39
C ILE A 322 11.95 -32.30 -21.03
N ASP A 323 13.05 -33.01 -20.87
CA ASP A 323 13.42 -33.66 -19.61
C ASP A 323 13.71 -32.64 -18.51
N TYR A 324 14.39 -31.54 -18.85
CA TYR A 324 14.61 -30.42 -17.92
C TYR A 324 13.27 -29.78 -17.49
N PHE A 325 12.39 -29.49 -18.45
CA PHE A 325 11.05 -28.96 -18.19
C PHE A 325 10.22 -29.89 -17.28
N LYS A 326 10.24 -31.22 -17.57
CA LYS A 326 9.55 -32.21 -16.74
C LYS A 326 10.15 -32.41 -15.36
N ASN A 327 11.45 -32.15 -15.18
CA ASN A 327 12.04 -32.15 -13.85
C ASN A 327 11.56 -30.95 -13.01
N GLU A 328 11.38 -29.79 -13.64
CA GLU A 328 10.76 -28.63 -12.98
C GLU A 328 9.25 -28.81 -12.72
N HIS A 329 8.55 -29.46 -13.66
CA HIS A 329 7.10 -29.69 -13.64
C HIS A 329 6.78 -31.16 -13.96
N PRO A 330 6.86 -32.08 -12.99
CA PRO A 330 6.77 -33.53 -13.26
C PRO A 330 5.50 -33.96 -13.99
N LEU A 331 4.38 -33.27 -13.81
CA LEU A 331 3.11 -33.50 -14.50
C LEU A 331 2.92 -32.59 -15.74
N GLY A 332 3.95 -31.82 -16.08
CA GLY A 332 3.90 -30.93 -17.24
C GLY A 332 3.91 -31.69 -18.57
N TRP A 333 3.38 -31.06 -19.61
CA TRP A 333 3.36 -31.58 -20.97
C TRP A 333 3.82 -30.54 -21.99
N VAL A 334 4.10 -30.98 -23.20
CA VAL A 334 4.47 -30.11 -24.31
C VAL A 334 3.35 -30.11 -25.33
N GLU A 335 2.88 -28.94 -25.70
CA GLU A 335 1.93 -28.75 -26.80
C GLU A 335 2.57 -27.97 -27.95
N VAL A 336 2.01 -28.18 -29.14
CA VAL A 336 2.42 -27.48 -30.36
C VAL A 336 1.27 -26.56 -30.75
N GLU A 337 1.53 -25.26 -30.77
CA GLU A 337 0.59 -24.27 -31.29
C GLU A 337 1.02 -23.82 -32.66
N GLU A 338 0.16 -23.98 -33.69
CA GLU A 338 0.39 -23.41 -35.03
C GLU A 338 -0.03 -21.96 -35.00
N LEU A 339 0.97 -21.06 -35.06
CA LEU A 339 0.69 -19.64 -35.23
C LEU A 339 0.35 -19.37 -36.69
N LYS A 340 -0.61 -18.47 -36.96
CA LYS A 340 -0.96 -17.96 -38.29
C LYS A 340 0.18 -17.18 -38.97
N ALA A 341 1.31 -16.98 -38.33
CA ALA A 341 2.49 -16.34 -38.88
C ALA A 341 3.23 -17.29 -39.82
N LEU A 342 3.47 -16.84 -41.05
CA LEU A 342 4.28 -17.54 -42.00
C LEU A 342 5.73 -17.11 -41.90
N GLU A 343 6.65 -18.06 -41.73
CA GLU A 343 8.10 -17.83 -41.74
C GLU A 343 8.69 -18.13 -43.11
N THR A 344 9.73 -17.41 -43.50
CA THR A 344 10.45 -17.73 -44.75
C THR A 344 11.18 -19.07 -44.58
N LEU A 345 10.94 -20.03 -45.48
CA LEU A 345 11.66 -21.29 -45.48
C LEU A 345 13.13 -21.01 -45.79
N LEU A 346 14.02 -21.52 -44.95
CA LEU A 346 15.49 -21.45 -45.14
C LEU A 346 16.00 -22.83 -45.60
N ASP A 347 17.02 -22.84 -46.45
CA ASP A 347 17.72 -24.06 -46.85
C ASP A 347 18.71 -24.55 -45.75
N SER A 348 19.44 -25.61 -46.03
CA SER A 348 20.45 -26.19 -45.12
C SER A 348 21.61 -25.25 -44.79
N ASN A 349 21.77 -24.15 -45.57
CA ASN A 349 22.81 -23.14 -45.39
C ASN A 349 22.28 -21.87 -44.71
N GLY A 350 20.94 -21.85 -44.37
CA GLY A 350 20.29 -20.70 -43.75
C GLY A 350 19.83 -19.64 -44.75
N GLU A 351 19.86 -19.92 -46.07
CA GLU A 351 19.44 -18.99 -47.11
C GLU A 351 17.94 -19.15 -47.46
N PRO A 352 17.22 -18.06 -47.83
CA PRO A 352 15.81 -18.13 -48.19
C PRO A 352 15.57 -18.99 -49.43
N VAL A 353 14.65 -19.95 -49.31
CA VAL A 353 14.16 -20.73 -50.48
C VAL A 353 13.16 -19.90 -51.26
N TYR A 354 13.31 -19.90 -52.61
CA TYR A 354 12.46 -19.16 -53.51
C TYR A 354 11.69 -20.10 -54.47
N GLU A 355 10.43 -19.85 -54.61
CA GLU A 355 9.62 -20.38 -55.70
C GLU A 355 9.83 -19.48 -56.95
N ILE A 356 10.27 -20.08 -58.06
CA ILE A 356 10.53 -19.36 -59.29
C ILE A 356 9.32 -19.60 -60.23
N SER A 357 8.67 -18.53 -60.63
CA SER A 357 7.62 -18.57 -61.66
C SER A 357 8.00 -17.69 -62.84
N ILE A 358 7.69 -18.13 -64.04
CA ILE A 358 7.93 -17.37 -65.27
C ILE A 358 6.59 -16.76 -65.70
N ASP A 359 6.55 -15.45 -65.91
CA ASP A 359 5.34 -14.77 -66.38
C ASP A 359 5.11 -14.97 -67.88
N ALA A 360 3.93 -14.55 -68.39
CA ALA A 360 3.56 -14.69 -69.84
C ALA A 360 4.49 -13.90 -70.76
N LYS A 361 5.43 -13.08 -70.22
CA LYS A 361 6.44 -12.33 -70.97
C LYS A 361 7.84 -12.90 -70.87
N GLY A 362 7.99 -14.10 -70.25
CA GLY A 362 9.28 -14.79 -70.06
C GLY A 362 10.14 -14.25 -68.95
N LYS A 363 9.64 -13.40 -68.04
CA LYS A 363 10.38 -12.83 -66.91
C LYS A 363 10.26 -13.74 -65.69
N GLU A 364 11.39 -14.07 -65.09
CA GLU A 364 11.43 -14.79 -63.82
C GLU A 364 10.98 -13.92 -62.64
N ASN A 365 9.97 -14.42 -61.93
CA ASN A 365 9.51 -13.86 -60.64
C ASN A 365 9.90 -14.80 -59.52
N LYS A 366 10.72 -14.31 -58.56
CA LYS A 366 11.16 -15.05 -57.37
C LYS A 366 10.32 -14.66 -56.18
N LYS A 367 9.58 -15.62 -55.60
CA LYS A 367 8.76 -15.42 -54.39
C LYS A 367 9.34 -16.28 -53.26
N LYS A 368 9.61 -15.67 -52.10
CA LYS A 368 10.06 -16.43 -50.95
C LYS A 368 9.01 -17.45 -50.54
N VAL A 369 9.41 -18.72 -50.39
CA VAL A 369 8.55 -19.77 -49.86
C VAL A 369 8.30 -19.51 -48.40
N LYS A 370 7.04 -19.47 -47.98
CA LYS A 370 6.65 -19.27 -46.60
C LYS A 370 5.99 -20.55 -46.09
N VAL A 371 6.41 -20.96 -44.88
CA VAL A 371 5.88 -22.12 -44.15
C VAL A 371 5.26 -21.72 -42.86
N PRO A 372 4.25 -22.42 -42.34
CA PRO A 372 3.68 -22.15 -41.03
C PRO A 372 4.74 -22.27 -39.95
N LYS A 373 4.83 -21.26 -39.09
CA LYS A 373 5.71 -21.27 -37.92
C LYS A 373 5.08 -22.07 -36.79
N LYS A 374 5.71 -23.17 -36.42
CA LYS A 374 5.30 -23.95 -35.25
C LYS A 374 5.96 -23.37 -33.97
N SER A 375 5.14 -23.21 -32.96
CA SER A 375 5.62 -22.85 -31.60
C SER A 375 5.38 -24.01 -30.66
N TYR A 376 6.34 -24.27 -29.77
CA TYR A 376 6.26 -25.31 -28.77
C TYR A 376 6.20 -24.68 -27.40
N TRP A 377 5.29 -25.16 -26.56
CA TRP A 377 5.03 -24.64 -25.23
C TRP A 377 5.13 -25.78 -24.22
N GLY A 378 5.93 -25.59 -23.17
CA GLY A 378 5.85 -26.41 -21.97
C GLY A 378 4.68 -25.91 -21.13
N CYS A 379 3.73 -26.78 -20.83
CA CYS A 379 2.50 -26.48 -20.13
C CYS A 379 2.43 -27.28 -18.83
N TRP A 380 1.99 -26.64 -17.75
CA TRP A 380 1.73 -27.30 -16.47
C TRP A 380 0.53 -26.70 -15.80
N LYS A 381 -0.09 -27.45 -14.88
CA LYS A 381 -1.14 -26.93 -14.03
C LYS A 381 -0.54 -26.43 -12.72
N GLU A 382 -1.04 -25.31 -12.25
CA GLU A 382 -0.58 -24.64 -11.05
C GLU A 382 -1.74 -23.95 -10.36
N ALA A 383 -1.74 -23.96 -9.04
CA ALA A 383 -2.61 -23.09 -8.24
C ALA A 383 -1.87 -21.77 -7.99
N SER A 384 -2.44 -20.65 -8.39
CA SER A 384 -1.88 -19.30 -8.12
C SER A 384 -1.70 -19.04 -6.62
N THR A 385 -2.62 -19.63 -5.81
CA THR A 385 -2.55 -19.68 -4.34
C THR A 385 -2.90 -21.09 -3.90
N LEU A 386 -2.48 -21.53 -2.72
CA LEU A 386 -3.08 -22.72 -2.11
C LEU A 386 -4.57 -22.46 -1.95
N ASN A 387 -5.42 -23.25 -2.61
CA ASN A 387 -6.86 -23.06 -2.56
C ASN A 387 -7.63 -24.37 -2.59
N VAL A 388 -8.88 -24.32 -2.15
CA VAL A 388 -9.87 -25.37 -2.35
C VAL A 388 -11.22 -24.76 -2.64
N VAL A 389 -12.06 -25.51 -3.35
CA VAL A 389 -13.43 -25.11 -3.70
C VAL A 389 -14.41 -25.99 -2.94
N VAL A 390 -15.23 -25.39 -2.08
CA VAL A 390 -16.28 -26.06 -1.28
C VAL A 390 -17.64 -25.61 -1.80
N ASP A 391 -18.39 -26.52 -2.41
CA ASP A 391 -19.71 -26.22 -3.02
C ASP A 391 -19.70 -24.98 -3.94
N GLY A 392 -18.66 -24.85 -4.76
CA GLY A 392 -18.49 -23.71 -5.66
C GLY A 392 -17.92 -22.44 -5.03
N PHE A 393 -17.70 -22.42 -3.71
CA PHE A 393 -17.05 -21.31 -3.01
C PHE A 393 -15.55 -21.56 -2.86
N ARG A 394 -14.74 -20.69 -3.43
CA ARG A 394 -13.28 -20.78 -3.40
C ARG A 394 -12.72 -20.18 -2.11
N CYS A 395 -11.87 -20.95 -1.44
CA CYS A 395 -11.10 -20.57 -0.26
C CYS A 395 -9.61 -20.50 -0.62
N ASP A 396 -9.01 -19.31 -0.58
CA ASP A 396 -7.59 -19.06 -0.83
C ASP A 396 -6.83 -18.95 0.50
N PHE A 397 -5.73 -19.69 0.63
CA PHE A 397 -4.87 -19.70 1.82
C PHE A 397 -3.62 -18.88 1.56
N GLY A 398 -3.38 -17.88 2.39
CA GLY A 398 -2.23 -16.98 2.28
C GLY A 398 -1.42 -16.88 3.57
N VAL A 399 -0.24 -16.26 3.49
CA VAL A 399 0.59 -16.00 4.67
C VAL A 399 -0.11 -15.04 5.65
N GLY A 400 -1.01 -14.18 5.16
CA GLY A 400 -1.77 -13.22 5.97
C GLY A 400 -3.09 -13.76 6.53
N GLY A 401 -3.63 -14.86 5.99
CA GLY A 401 -4.94 -15.40 6.37
C GLY A 401 -5.63 -16.12 5.23
N ILE A 402 -6.87 -16.57 5.49
CA ILE A 402 -7.75 -17.16 4.48
C ILE A 402 -8.63 -16.08 3.86
N HIS A 403 -8.86 -16.17 2.55
CA HIS A 403 -9.74 -15.28 1.80
C HIS A 403 -10.62 -16.09 0.85
N GLY A 404 -11.85 -15.65 0.71
CA GLY A 404 -12.80 -16.17 -0.25
C GLY A 404 -13.98 -15.23 -0.35
N SER A 405 -14.58 -15.10 -1.52
CA SER A 405 -15.75 -14.24 -1.70
C SER A 405 -16.54 -14.69 -2.92
N LEU A 406 -17.85 -14.49 -2.89
CA LEU A 406 -18.62 -14.39 -4.12
C LEU A 406 -18.07 -13.20 -4.92
N SER A 407 -18.19 -13.28 -6.25
CA SER A 407 -17.67 -12.25 -7.14
C SER A 407 -18.77 -11.75 -8.07
N ASN A 408 -18.81 -10.44 -8.33
CA ASN A 408 -19.81 -9.74 -9.14
C ASN A 408 -21.26 -10.14 -8.77
N LYS A 409 -21.57 -10.14 -7.47
CA LYS A 409 -22.87 -10.59 -6.96
C LYS A 409 -23.51 -9.61 -6.00
N ILE A 410 -24.83 -9.49 -6.10
CA ILE A 410 -25.69 -8.86 -5.09
C ILE A 410 -26.31 -9.98 -4.28
N VAL A 411 -26.16 -9.91 -2.96
CA VAL A 411 -26.77 -10.85 -2.01
C VAL A 411 -27.67 -10.04 -1.09
N GLU A 412 -28.95 -10.35 -1.06
CA GLU A 412 -29.95 -9.69 -0.23
C GLU A 412 -30.52 -10.65 0.80
N ALA A 413 -30.89 -10.13 1.97
CA ALA A 413 -31.67 -10.84 2.97
C ALA A 413 -33.15 -10.67 2.61
N GLU A 414 -33.66 -11.54 1.71
CA GLU A 414 -35.08 -11.58 1.37
C GLU A 414 -35.92 -12.03 2.59
N GLU A 415 -37.19 -11.92 2.49
CA GLU A 415 -38.13 -12.36 3.56
C GLU A 415 -37.85 -13.80 3.95
N GLY A 416 -37.63 -14.05 5.22
CA GLY A 416 -37.29 -15.37 5.78
C GLY A 416 -35.81 -15.76 5.67
N TYR A 417 -34.93 -14.86 5.25
CA TYR A 417 -33.47 -15.06 5.21
C TYR A 417 -32.71 -14.03 6.05
N LEU A 418 -31.54 -14.42 6.53
CA LEU A 418 -30.62 -13.57 7.27
C LEU A 418 -29.23 -13.62 6.60
N ILE A 419 -28.57 -12.46 6.55
CA ILE A 419 -27.14 -12.37 6.24
C ILE A 419 -26.42 -11.98 7.52
N ILE A 420 -25.59 -12.88 8.02
CA ILE A 420 -24.87 -12.72 9.29
C ILE A 420 -23.39 -12.73 9.03
N ASP A 421 -22.72 -11.68 9.50
CA ASP A 421 -21.26 -11.55 9.51
C ASP A 421 -20.76 -11.87 10.92
N ALA A 422 -19.84 -12.83 11.05
CA ALA A 422 -19.26 -13.24 12.31
C ALA A 422 -17.76 -13.01 12.25
N ASP A 423 -17.30 -11.96 12.91
CA ASP A 423 -15.87 -11.60 13.00
C ASP A 423 -15.27 -12.11 14.33
N VAL A 424 -14.06 -12.65 14.28
CA VAL A 424 -13.35 -13.12 15.47
C VAL A 424 -12.72 -11.94 16.21
N SER A 425 -13.14 -11.74 17.46
CA SER A 425 -12.62 -10.65 18.29
C SER A 425 -11.13 -10.78 18.55
N SER A 426 -10.33 -9.83 18.03
CA SER A 426 -8.86 -9.80 18.18
C SER A 426 -8.22 -11.18 17.91
N MET A 427 -8.48 -11.77 16.76
CA MET A 427 -8.19 -13.17 16.43
C MET A 427 -6.75 -13.59 16.76
N TYR A 428 -5.75 -12.94 16.19
CA TYR A 428 -4.35 -13.33 16.36
C TYR A 428 -3.84 -13.23 17.80
N PRO A 429 -4.09 -12.13 18.54
CA PRO A 429 -3.80 -12.08 19.96
C PRO A 429 -4.46 -13.22 20.75
N ASN A 430 -5.74 -13.50 20.51
CA ASN A 430 -6.47 -14.51 21.28
C ASN A 430 -6.06 -15.94 20.91
N ILE A 431 -5.62 -16.22 19.70
CA ILE A 431 -4.98 -17.51 19.35
C ILE A 431 -3.75 -17.74 20.21
N ALA A 432 -2.88 -16.70 20.35
CA ALA A 432 -1.68 -16.79 21.17
C ALA A 432 -2.02 -17.00 22.66
N ILE A 433 -2.90 -16.16 23.19
CA ILE A 433 -3.29 -16.17 24.61
C ILE A 433 -3.95 -17.50 24.99
N SER A 434 -5.00 -17.90 24.23
CA SER A 434 -5.85 -19.04 24.58
C SER A 434 -5.18 -20.39 24.37
N ASN A 435 -4.18 -20.48 23.49
CA ASN A 435 -3.45 -21.70 23.20
C ASN A 435 -2.00 -21.67 23.72
N ARG A 436 -1.63 -20.62 24.47
CA ARG A 436 -0.30 -20.45 25.09
C ARG A 436 0.83 -20.52 24.06
N VAL A 437 0.66 -19.84 22.92
CA VAL A 437 1.64 -19.76 21.85
C VAL A 437 2.49 -18.50 22.02
N TYR A 438 3.80 -18.62 22.01
CA TYR A 438 4.74 -17.53 22.26
C TYR A 438 6.04 -17.69 21.47
N PRO A 439 6.76 -16.59 21.17
CA PRO A 439 8.13 -16.68 20.69
C PRO A 439 9.02 -17.38 21.70
N GLN A 440 9.73 -18.42 21.30
CA GLN A 440 10.40 -19.34 22.22
C GLN A 440 11.33 -18.66 23.23
N HIS A 441 12.06 -17.60 22.81
CA HIS A 441 12.97 -16.85 23.70
C HIS A 441 12.27 -15.98 24.74
N LEU A 442 10.96 -15.67 24.55
CA LEU A 442 10.17 -14.84 25.48
C LEU A 442 9.46 -15.65 26.57
N SER A 443 9.52 -17.00 26.50
CA SER A 443 8.85 -17.93 27.42
C SER A 443 7.32 -17.79 27.47
N GLU A 444 6.65 -18.69 28.18
CA GLU A 444 5.18 -18.69 28.34
C GLU A 444 4.64 -17.44 29.07
N LYS A 445 5.47 -16.79 29.89
CA LYS A 445 5.12 -15.54 30.58
C LYS A 445 4.74 -14.40 29.61
N PHE A 446 5.21 -14.49 28.36
CA PHE A 446 4.74 -13.62 27.27
C PHE A 446 3.21 -13.65 27.13
N CYS A 447 2.59 -14.84 27.22
CA CYS A 447 1.14 -14.97 27.10
C CYS A 447 0.40 -14.32 28.28
N ASP A 448 0.95 -14.38 29.49
CA ASP A 448 0.35 -13.70 30.67
C ASP A 448 0.33 -12.20 30.48
N ILE A 449 1.44 -11.63 29.98
CA ILE A 449 1.54 -10.19 29.69
C ILE A 449 0.61 -9.81 28.55
N TYR A 450 0.52 -10.66 27.50
CA TYR A 450 -0.35 -10.42 26.36
C TYR A 450 -1.83 -10.42 26.76
N GLU A 451 -2.22 -11.35 27.63
CA GLU A 451 -3.56 -11.45 28.21
C GLU A 451 -3.87 -10.26 29.13
N ASP A 452 -2.90 -9.83 29.94
CA ASP A 452 -3.04 -8.66 30.81
C ASP A 452 -3.28 -7.38 29.99
N VAL A 453 -2.49 -7.13 28.95
CA VAL A 453 -2.69 -6.00 28.04
C VAL A 453 -4.06 -6.08 27.34
N TYR A 454 -4.49 -7.27 26.92
CA TYR A 454 -5.80 -7.48 26.33
C TYR A 454 -6.94 -7.17 27.28
N ASN A 455 -6.85 -7.61 28.53
CA ASN A 455 -7.88 -7.39 29.54
C ASN A 455 -7.89 -5.92 30.02
N GLN A 456 -6.73 -5.32 30.23
CA GLN A 456 -6.62 -3.89 30.56
C GLN A 456 -7.24 -3.01 29.48
N ARG A 457 -7.03 -3.35 28.20
CA ARG A 457 -7.66 -2.60 27.10
C ARG A 457 -9.18 -2.52 27.23
N LYS A 458 -9.83 -3.58 27.70
CA LYS A 458 -11.30 -3.62 27.87
C LYS A 458 -11.79 -2.68 28.98
N SER A 459 -10.96 -2.37 29.96
CA SER A 459 -11.31 -1.46 31.05
C SER A 459 -11.27 0.02 30.64
N PHE A 460 -10.65 0.37 29.52
CA PHE A 460 -10.56 1.73 29.02
C PHE A 460 -11.60 2.03 27.93
N PRO A 461 -12.21 3.23 27.93
CA PRO A 461 -13.17 3.63 26.90
C PRO A 461 -12.59 3.53 25.49
N LYS A 462 -13.39 3.05 24.53
CA LYS A 462 -13.00 3.08 23.11
C LYS A 462 -12.70 4.54 22.70
N GLY A 463 -11.55 4.77 22.07
CA GLY A 463 -11.09 6.10 21.65
C GLY A 463 -10.18 6.81 22.67
N SER A 464 -10.01 6.28 23.92
CA SER A 464 -8.98 6.82 24.83
C SER A 464 -7.57 6.47 24.33
N ALA A 465 -6.58 7.26 24.77
CA ALA A 465 -5.17 7.02 24.43
C ALA A 465 -4.67 5.66 24.93
N GLU A 466 -5.10 5.28 26.14
CA GLU A 466 -4.77 4.00 26.75
C GLU A 466 -5.34 2.82 25.94
N ASN A 467 -6.61 2.88 25.52
CA ASN A 467 -7.21 1.84 24.68
C ASN A 467 -6.51 1.76 23.32
N ALA A 468 -6.14 2.91 22.75
CA ALA A 468 -5.47 2.99 21.46
C ALA A 468 -4.06 2.38 21.49
N VAL A 469 -3.23 2.72 22.48
CA VAL A 469 -1.86 2.16 22.60
C VAL A 469 -1.88 0.65 22.81
N MET A 470 -2.81 0.16 23.61
CA MET A 470 -2.95 -1.27 23.86
C MET A 470 -3.45 -2.03 22.60
N LYS A 471 -4.36 -1.43 21.83
CA LYS A 471 -4.76 -1.97 20.52
C LYS A 471 -3.59 -2.08 19.55
N LEU A 472 -2.76 -1.05 19.49
CA LEU A 472 -1.55 -1.05 18.66
C LEU A 472 -0.54 -2.09 19.13
N ALA A 473 -0.36 -2.23 20.46
CA ALA A 473 0.52 -3.23 21.04
C ALA A 473 0.08 -4.67 20.70
N LEU A 474 -1.19 -4.98 20.90
CA LEU A 474 -1.75 -6.30 20.62
C LEU A 474 -1.58 -6.71 19.14
N ASN A 475 -1.86 -5.81 18.21
CA ASN A 475 -1.71 -6.08 16.78
C ASN A 475 -0.24 -6.06 16.34
N GLY A 476 0.57 -5.16 16.91
CA GLY A 476 1.97 -4.97 16.54
C GLY A 476 2.86 -6.17 16.87
N VAL A 477 2.57 -6.87 17.95
CA VAL A 477 3.35 -8.06 18.38
C VAL A 477 3.30 -9.15 17.31
N TYR A 478 2.11 -9.50 16.83
CA TYR A 478 1.96 -10.48 15.76
C TYR A 478 2.56 -9.96 14.43
N GLY A 479 2.21 -8.76 14.01
CA GLY A 479 2.72 -8.17 12.77
C GLY A 479 4.25 -8.09 12.70
N ASP A 480 4.91 -7.92 13.85
CA ASP A 480 6.36 -7.78 13.95
C ASP A 480 7.09 -9.10 14.26
N SER A 481 6.35 -10.21 14.45
CA SER A 481 6.93 -11.51 14.81
C SER A 481 7.67 -12.21 13.65
N ASN A 482 7.44 -11.76 12.42
CA ASN A 482 8.19 -12.20 11.23
C ASN A 482 9.24 -11.19 10.76
N ASN A 483 9.49 -10.14 11.51
CA ASN A 483 10.49 -9.11 11.20
C ASN A 483 11.80 -9.43 11.91
N GLU A 484 12.86 -9.71 11.16
CA GLU A 484 14.20 -10.04 11.68
C GLU A 484 14.87 -8.94 12.51
N PHE A 485 14.33 -7.72 12.50
CA PHE A 485 14.78 -6.59 13.35
C PHE A 485 13.92 -6.40 14.60
N SER A 486 13.02 -7.33 14.89
CA SER A 486 12.12 -7.27 16.03
C SER A 486 12.53 -8.21 17.17
N PRO A 487 12.39 -7.79 18.44
CA PRO A 487 12.55 -8.70 19.57
C PRO A 487 11.41 -9.72 19.72
N PHE A 488 10.38 -9.65 18.87
CA PHE A 488 9.33 -10.68 18.81
C PHE A 488 9.59 -11.74 17.76
N TYR A 489 10.71 -11.66 17.01
CA TYR A 489 11.00 -12.53 15.88
C TYR A 489 11.09 -14.00 16.29
N ASP A 490 10.10 -14.77 15.84
CA ASP A 490 10.10 -16.22 15.79
C ASP A 490 9.16 -16.66 14.65
N PRO A 491 9.68 -17.03 13.49
CA PRO A 491 8.85 -17.37 12.33
C PRO A 491 7.95 -18.58 12.57
N GLN A 492 8.27 -19.50 13.50
CA GLN A 492 7.37 -20.60 13.88
C GLN A 492 6.16 -20.06 14.65
N TYR A 493 6.35 -19.10 15.55
CA TYR A 493 5.25 -18.41 16.23
C TYR A 493 4.30 -17.78 15.21
N THR A 494 4.86 -17.06 14.23
CA THR A 494 4.06 -16.43 13.15
C THR A 494 3.24 -17.48 12.40
N MET A 495 3.86 -18.57 11.96
CA MET A 495 3.19 -19.62 11.20
C MET A 495 2.13 -20.34 12.04
N THR A 496 2.39 -20.57 13.34
CA THR A 496 1.40 -21.16 14.25
C THR A 496 0.14 -20.30 14.33
N ILE A 497 0.29 -18.99 14.51
CA ILE A 497 -0.85 -18.06 14.58
C ILE A 497 -1.62 -18.05 13.25
N THR A 498 -0.90 -17.86 12.14
CA THR A 498 -1.52 -17.69 10.81
C THR A 498 -2.27 -18.93 10.35
N ILE A 499 -1.64 -20.12 10.47
CA ILE A 499 -2.24 -21.36 9.96
C ILE A 499 -3.44 -21.76 10.81
N ASN A 500 -3.34 -21.66 12.14
CA ASN A 500 -4.46 -22.02 13.00
C ASN A 500 -5.61 -21.00 12.90
N GLY A 501 -5.32 -19.72 12.61
CA GLY A 501 -6.36 -18.76 12.26
C GLY A 501 -7.18 -19.22 11.04
N GLN A 502 -6.51 -19.61 9.97
CA GLN A 502 -7.16 -20.11 8.76
C GLN A 502 -7.94 -21.41 9.02
N LEU A 503 -7.33 -22.38 9.70
CA LEU A 503 -7.98 -23.66 10.04
C LEU A 503 -9.18 -23.46 10.99
N SER A 504 -9.16 -22.45 11.86
CA SER A 504 -10.31 -22.11 12.71
C SER A 504 -11.51 -21.66 11.87
N LEU A 505 -11.31 -20.83 10.86
CA LEU A 505 -12.38 -20.42 9.93
C LEU A 505 -12.83 -21.58 9.04
N CYS A 506 -11.92 -22.46 8.59
CA CYS A 506 -12.30 -23.70 7.92
C CYS A 506 -13.20 -24.58 8.79
N LEU A 507 -12.90 -24.68 10.10
CA LEU A 507 -13.72 -25.44 11.05
C LEU A 507 -15.10 -24.82 11.24
N PHE A 508 -15.18 -23.49 11.20
CA PHE A 508 -16.45 -22.77 11.25
C PHE A 508 -17.33 -23.11 10.04
N VAL A 509 -16.77 -23.03 8.84
CA VAL A 509 -17.46 -23.42 7.58
C VAL A 509 -17.85 -24.90 7.62
N ASP A 510 -16.95 -25.79 8.08
CA ASP A 510 -17.22 -27.22 8.20
C ASP A 510 -18.43 -27.52 9.10
N TYR A 511 -18.50 -26.86 10.26
CA TYR A 511 -19.62 -26.99 11.18
C TYR A 511 -20.94 -26.42 10.62
N MET A 512 -20.87 -25.27 9.91
CA MET A 512 -22.05 -24.67 9.24
C MET A 512 -22.61 -25.62 8.19
N LYS A 513 -21.77 -26.16 7.32
CA LYS A 513 -22.17 -27.08 6.25
C LYS A 513 -22.77 -28.39 6.79
N GLN A 514 -22.34 -28.87 7.95
CA GLN A 514 -22.91 -30.05 8.59
C GLN A 514 -24.29 -29.78 9.24
N ALA A 515 -24.45 -28.63 9.87
CA ALA A 515 -25.61 -28.35 10.73
C ALA A 515 -26.76 -27.64 10.01
N ILE A 516 -26.46 -26.82 9.00
CA ILE A 516 -27.41 -25.92 8.36
C ILE A 516 -27.58 -26.30 6.90
N PRO A 517 -28.72 -26.90 6.51
CA PRO A 517 -29.02 -27.14 5.10
C PRO A 517 -29.01 -25.84 4.30
N ASP A 518 -28.49 -25.88 3.09
CA ASP A 518 -28.49 -24.77 2.14
C ASP A 518 -27.80 -23.50 2.65
N VAL A 519 -26.87 -23.61 3.62
CA VAL A 519 -26.07 -22.45 4.03
C VAL A 519 -25.20 -21.97 2.86
N GLU A 520 -25.34 -20.68 2.52
CA GLU A 520 -24.51 -20.03 1.53
C GLU A 520 -23.38 -19.28 2.24
N ILE A 521 -22.12 -19.60 1.91
CA ILE A 521 -20.96 -18.82 2.35
C ILE A 521 -20.78 -17.67 1.38
N ILE A 522 -20.86 -16.44 1.89
CA ILE A 522 -20.74 -15.21 1.09
C ILE A 522 -19.28 -14.76 1.03
N GLN A 523 -18.64 -14.70 2.20
CA GLN A 523 -17.28 -14.19 2.31
C GLN A 523 -16.52 -14.83 3.47
N LEU A 524 -15.23 -15.11 3.25
CA LEU A 524 -14.21 -15.37 4.26
C LEU A 524 -13.15 -14.29 4.14
N ASN A 525 -12.83 -13.59 5.21
CA ASN A 525 -11.89 -12.48 5.15
C ASN A 525 -11.04 -12.40 6.42
N THR A 526 -9.90 -13.07 6.39
CA THR A 526 -8.86 -13.11 7.43
C THR A 526 -9.35 -13.58 8.80
N ASP A 527 -10.32 -12.93 9.41
CA ASP A 527 -10.83 -13.13 10.77
C ASP A 527 -12.38 -13.21 10.83
N GLY A 528 -13.05 -13.20 9.68
CA GLY A 528 -14.51 -13.22 9.62
C GLY A 528 -15.08 -14.19 8.60
N CYS A 529 -16.33 -14.59 8.83
CA CYS A 529 -17.13 -15.40 7.93
C CYS A 529 -18.53 -14.81 7.81
N THR A 530 -18.92 -14.42 6.59
CA THR A 530 -20.30 -13.96 6.29
C THR A 530 -21.08 -15.06 5.62
N VAL A 531 -22.27 -15.34 6.12
CA VAL A 531 -23.17 -16.40 5.60
C VAL A 531 -24.58 -15.87 5.36
N LYS A 532 -25.30 -16.49 4.41
CA LYS A 532 -26.74 -16.36 4.25
C LYS A 532 -27.42 -17.66 4.66
N ILE A 533 -28.41 -17.55 5.53
CA ILE A 533 -29.19 -18.68 6.05
C ILE A 533 -30.69 -18.35 6.07
N LYS A 534 -31.53 -19.39 6.06
CA LYS A 534 -32.95 -19.20 6.38
C LYS A 534 -33.09 -18.83 7.86
N GLU A 535 -33.97 -17.87 8.17
CA GLU A 535 -34.24 -17.43 9.54
C GLU A 535 -34.64 -18.60 10.47
N ALA A 536 -35.36 -19.59 9.94
CA ALA A 536 -35.71 -20.82 10.66
C ALA A 536 -34.50 -21.61 11.20
N TYR A 537 -33.31 -21.36 10.65
CA TYR A 537 -32.07 -22.02 11.11
C TYR A 537 -31.23 -21.18 12.07
N LYS A 538 -31.72 -19.99 12.49
CA LYS A 538 -30.97 -19.09 13.38
C LYS A 538 -30.50 -19.79 14.66
N THR A 539 -31.38 -20.58 15.31
CA THR A 539 -31.00 -21.36 16.50
C THR A 539 -29.88 -22.35 16.23
N LYS A 540 -29.93 -23.04 15.08
CA LYS A 540 -28.84 -23.95 14.70
C LYS A 540 -27.53 -23.22 14.46
N TYR A 541 -27.60 -22.06 13.82
CA TYR A 541 -26.44 -21.17 13.63
C TYR A 541 -25.81 -20.79 14.97
N ASP A 542 -26.63 -20.35 15.93
CA ASP A 542 -26.15 -19.96 17.26
C ASP A 542 -25.48 -21.15 17.98
N CYS A 543 -26.08 -22.35 17.91
CA CYS A 543 -25.46 -23.56 18.47
C CYS A 543 -24.10 -23.89 17.81
N VAL A 544 -23.99 -23.69 16.49
CA VAL A 544 -22.70 -23.86 15.79
C VAL A 544 -21.67 -22.84 16.27
N CYS A 545 -22.06 -21.59 16.39
CA CYS A 545 -21.19 -20.53 16.91
C CYS A 545 -20.68 -20.85 18.32
N GLU A 546 -21.57 -21.26 19.22
CA GLU A 546 -21.20 -21.64 20.59
C GLU A 546 -20.25 -22.87 20.60
N LYS A 547 -20.55 -23.92 19.83
CA LYS A 547 -19.71 -25.09 19.69
C LYS A 547 -18.31 -24.70 19.21
N TRP A 548 -18.24 -23.87 18.14
CA TRP A 548 -16.99 -23.43 17.55
C TRP A 548 -16.19 -22.58 18.55
N GLN A 549 -16.81 -21.57 19.18
CA GLN A 549 -16.15 -20.70 20.17
C GLN A 549 -15.53 -21.51 21.32
N LYS A 550 -16.26 -22.53 21.79
CA LYS A 550 -15.78 -23.43 22.83
C LYS A 550 -14.59 -24.29 22.38
N GLN A 551 -14.66 -24.79 21.13
CA GLN A 551 -13.62 -25.65 20.56
C GLN A 551 -12.31 -24.90 20.33
N VAL A 552 -12.38 -23.76 19.66
CA VAL A 552 -11.19 -22.96 19.28
C VAL A 552 -10.76 -21.96 20.35
N LYS A 553 -11.57 -21.77 21.41
CA LYS A 553 -11.35 -20.82 22.51
C LYS A 553 -11.25 -19.36 22.04
N LEU A 554 -12.01 -18.98 21.01
CA LEU A 554 -12.10 -17.63 20.47
C LEU A 554 -13.53 -17.11 20.63
N GLN A 555 -13.72 -15.78 20.52
CA GLN A 555 -15.02 -15.13 20.65
C GLN A 555 -15.42 -14.50 19.30
N LEU A 556 -16.71 -14.59 18.96
CA LEU A 556 -17.30 -13.98 17.77
C LEU A 556 -18.03 -12.68 18.13
N GLU A 557 -17.86 -11.67 17.28
CA GLU A 557 -18.67 -10.46 17.22
C GLU A 557 -19.56 -10.55 15.98
N TYR A 558 -20.82 -10.09 16.09
CA TYR A 558 -21.79 -10.30 15.02
C TYR A 558 -22.26 -8.98 14.41
N ALA A 559 -22.57 -9.03 13.12
CA ALA A 559 -23.23 -7.97 12.41
C ALA A 559 -24.27 -8.56 11.45
N ASP A 560 -25.45 -7.91 11.36
CA ASP A 560 -26.52 -8.31 10.46
C ASP A 560 -26.56 -7.35 9.27
N TYR A 561 -26.52 -7.91 8.06
CA TYR A 561 -26.64 -7.15 6.83
C TYR A 561 -27.99 -7.34 6.16
N LYS A 562 -28.52 -6.25 5.62
CA LYS A 562 -29.67 -6.28 4.73
C LYS A 562 -29.29 -6.74 3.32
N ALA A 563 -28.13 -6.29 2.84
CA ALA A 563 -27.60 -6.64 1.53
C ALA A 563 -26.08 -6.49 1.47
N MET A 564 -25.46 -7.23 0.58
CA MET A 564 -24.06 -7.05 0.18
C MET A 564 -23.96 -6.94 -1.34
N TYR A 565 -23.23 -5.93 -1.80
CA TYR A 565 -22.88 -5.66 -3.19
C TYR A 565 -21.40 -5.99 -3.35
N ILE A 566 -21.09 -7.13 -3.92
CA ILE A 566 -19.76 -7.75 -3.88
C ILE A 566 -19.16 -7.76 -5.28
N ARG A 567 -18.13 -6.95 -5.51
CA ARG A 567 -17.29 -7.06 -6.69
C ARG A 567 -16.27 -8.19 -6.52
N ASP A 568 -15.54 -8.18 -5.42
CA ASP A 568 -14.58 -9.20 -5.00
C ASP A 568 -14.34 -9.07 -3.47
N VAL A 569 -13.44 -9.90 -2.92
CA VAL A 569 -13.14 -9.96 -1.47
C VAL A 569 -12.67 -8.63 -0.87
N ASN A 570 -12.01 -7.77 -1.65
CA ASN A 570 -11.46 -6.49 -1.21
C ASN A 570 -12.34 -5.29 -1.57
N ASN A 571 -13.30 -5.47 -2.49
CA ASN A 571 -14.12 -4.40 -3.06
C ASN A 571 -15.59 -4.75 -2.93
N TYR A 572 -16.24 -4.23 -1.89
CA TYR A 572 -17.66 -4.46 -1.62
C TYR A 572 -18.32 -3.35 -0.81
N ILE A 573 -19.66 -3.30 -0.90
CA ILE A 573 -20.53 -2.52 -0.02
C ILE A 573 -21.37 -3.50 0.80
N ALA A 574 -21.46 -3.32 2.13
CA ALA A 574 -22.39 -4.03 2.97
C ALA A 574 -23.35 -3.04 3.64
N LEU A 575 -24.65 -3.24 3.43
CA LEU A 575 -25.72 -2.46 4.02
C LEU A 575 -26.20 -3.17 5.29
N TYR A 576 -25.97 -2.56 6.44
CA TYR A 576 -26.46 -3.08 7.72
C TYR A 576 -27.99 -2.99 7.81
N THR A 577 -28.60 -3.85 8.62
CA THR A 577 -30.04 -3.81 8.91
C THR A 577 -30.50 -2.48 9.52
N ASN A 578 -29.61 -1.75 10.21
CA ASN A 578 -29.86 -0.42 10.78
C ASN A 578 -29.64 0.75 9.80
N GLY A 579 -29.38 0.47 8.52
CA GLY A 579 -29.19 1.47 7.47
C GLY A 579 -27.79 2.04 7.35
N LYS A 580 -26.83 1.67 8.22
CA LYS A 580 -25.41 2.05 8.04
C LYS A 580 -24.83 1.32 6.84
N VAL A 581 -23.81 1.94 6.22
CA VAL A 581 -23.13 1.39 5.05
C VAL A 581 -21.64 1.18 5.37
N LYS A 582 -21.16 -0.06 5.19
CA LYS A 582 -19.73 -0.44 5.25
C LYS A 582 -19.18 -0.46 3.83
N ARG A 583 -18.15 0.35 3.56
CA ARG A 583 -17.52 0.46 2.24
C ARG A 583 -16.11 -0.09 2.30
N LYS A 584 -15.72 -0.88 1.31
CA LYS A 584 -14.37 -1.43 1.20
C LYS A 584 -13.79 -1.25 -0.20
N GLY A 585 -12.47 -1.02 -0.25
CA GLY A 585 -11.71 -0.92 -1.48
C GLY A 585 -12.18 0.22 -2.39
N ALA A 586 -12.47 -0.10 -3.66
CA ALA A 586 -12.86 0.87 -4.69
C ALA A 586 -14.15 1.66 -4.37
N TYR A 587 -14.95 1.21 -3.41
CA TYR A 587 -16.15 1.92 -2.97
C TYR A 587 -15.90 2.90 -1.82
N GLN A 588 -14.69 2.94 -1.28
CA GLN A 588 -14.38 3.78 -0.13
C GLN A 588 -14.12 5.22 -0.58
N TYR A 589 -14.86 6.16 -0.05
CA TYR A 589 -14.69 7.61 -0.30
C TYR A 589 -14.75 8.44 0.98
N GLU A 590 -14.97 7.79 2.13
CA GLU A 590 -14.96 8.40 3.47
C GLU A 590 -13.94 7.69 4.36
N GLY A 591 -13.34 8.42 5.29
CA GLY A 591 -12.38 7.88 6.24
C GLY A 591 -11.09 7.36 5.59
N LEU A 592 -10.76 7.85 4.39
CA LEU A 592 -9.52 7.51 3.69
C LEU A 592 -8.31 8.03 4.46
N GLY A 593 -7.28 7.20 4.56
CA GLY A 593 -5.98 7.62 5.11
C GLY A 593 -5.27 8.61 4.18
N TRP A 594 -4.40 9.45 4.74
CA TRP A 594 -3.66 10.46 4.01
C TRP A 594 -2.76 9.91 2.88
N HIS A 595 -2.37 8.62 2.95
CA HIS A 595 -1.58 7.95 1.91
C HIS A 595 -2.44 7.37 0.77
N GLN A 596 -3.75 7.19 0.98
CA GLN A 596 -4.64 6.59 -0.01
C GLN A 596 -4.96 7.57 -1.14
N ASN A 597 -5.29 7.02 -2.30
CA ASN A 597 -5.68 7.82 -3.45
C ASN A 597 -7.10 8.38 -3.25
N GLN A 598 -7.24 9.69 -3.32
CA GLN A 598 -8.51 10.41 -3.19
C GLN A 598 -8.94 11.04 -4.52
N SER A 599 -8.54 10.44 -5.63
CA SER A 599 -8.92 10.89 -6.98
C SER A 599 -10.36 10.51 -7.32
N ALA A 600 -11.04 11.40 -8.04
CA ALA A 600 -12.35 11.17 -8.67
C ALA A 600 -13.39 10.52 -7.74
N LEU A 601 -13.51 11.02 -6.50
CA LEU A 601 -14.43 10.45 -5.49
C LEU A 601 -15.90 10.50 -5.90
N VAL A 602 -16.28 11.26 -6.93
CA VAL A 602 -17.63 11.24 -7.52
C VAL A 602 -17.97 9.87 -8.09
N ILE A 603 -16.96 9.10 -8.57
CA ILE A 603 -17.13 7.77 -9.20
C ILE A 603 -17.74 6.76 -8.20
N PRO A 604 -17.10 6.44 -7.06
CA PRO A 604 -17.68 5.51 -6.09
C PRO A 604 -18.97 6.03 -5.47
N LYS A 605 -19.16 7.34 -5.31
CA LYS A 605 -20.40 7.94 -4.82
C LYS A 605 -21.57 7.71 -5.79
N ALA A 606 -21.35 7.90 -7.09
CA ALA A 606 -22.37 7.69 -8.11
C ALA A 606 -22.74 6.21 -8.25
N ALA A 607 -21.74 5.32 -8.24
CA ALA A 607 -21.99 3.87 -8.28
C ALA A 607 -22.81 3.40 -7.07
N GLU A 608 -22.49 3.88 -5.86
CA GLU A 608 -23.25 3.59 -4.64
C GLU A 608 -24.67 4.12 -4.74
N ALA A 609 -24.88 5.35 -5.20
CA ALA A 609 -26.20 5.95 -5.34
C ALA A 609 -27.10 5.12 -6.28
N GLN A 610 -26.53 4.61 -7.37
CA GLN A 610 -27.27 3.71 -8.26
C GLN A 610 -27.59 2.37 -7.60
N MET A 611 -26.62 1.73 -6.95
CA MET A 611 -26.82 0.41 -6.34
C MET A 611 -27.76 0.43 -5.13
N LEU A 612 -27.66 1.45 -4.27
CA LEU A 612 -28.44 1.49 -3.02
C LEU A 612 -29.75 2.28 -3.12
N CYS A 613 -29.81 3.29 -3.98
CA CYS A 613 -30.94 4.22 -4.06
C CYS A 613 -31.67 4.20 -5.41
N GLY A 614 -31.13 3.50 -6.43
CA GLY A 614 -31.70 3.47 -7.77
C GLY A 614 -31.58 4.80 -8.56
N ILE A 615 -30.75 5.75 -8.07
CA ILE A 615 -30.48 7.01 -8.75
C ILE A 615 -29.45 6.71 -9.85
N SER A 616 -29.74 7.06 -11.11
CA SER A 616 -28.79 6.79 -12.19
C SER A 616 -27.47 7.52 -11.99
N ILE A 617 -26.37 6.96 -12.50
CA ILE A 617 -25.04 7.57 -12.43
C ILE A 617 -25.06 8.98 -13.00
N GLU A 618 -25.71 9.15 -14.13
CA GLU A 618 -25.84 10.43 -14.83
C GLU A 618 -26.58 11.45 -13.96
N GLU A 619 -27.74 11.09 -13.45
CA GLU A 619 -28.53 11.97 -12.58
C GLU A 619 -27.78 12.36 -11.32
N PHE A 620 -27.08 11.41 -10.69
CA PHE A 620 -26.26 11.69 -9.51
C PHE A 620 -25.16 12.69 -9.83
N ILE A 621 -24.39 12.46 -10.90
CA ILE A 621 -23.24 13.31 -11.27
C ILE A 621 -23.73 14.70 -11.66
N ASP A 622 -24.80 14.82 -12.45
CA ASP A 622 -25.39 16.09 -12.84
C ASP A 622 -25.88 16.91 -11.63
N ASN A 623 -26.49 16.24 -10.65
CA ASN A 623 -26.87 16.87 -9.40
C ASN A 623 -25.67 17.28 -8.54
N HIS A 624 -24.62 16.46 -8.53
CA HIS A 624 -23.40 16.69 -7.76
C HIS A 624 -22.65 17.94 -8.27
N MET A 625 -22.63 18.18 -9.58
CA MET A 625 -22.01 19.33 -10.24
C MET A 625 -22.70 20.67 -9.90
N LYS A 626 -23.96 20.67 -9.47
CA LYS A 626 -24.69 21.92 -9.13
C LYS A 626 -24.09 22.65 -7.93
N ASN A 627 -23.35 21.94 -7.07
CA ASN A 627 -22.58 22.54 -5.98
C ASN A 627 -21.12 22.75 -6.43
N PRO A 628 -20.65 24.03 -6.54
CA PRO A 628 -19.27 24.32 -6.94
C PRO A 628 -18.21 23.74 -6.02
N ASP A 629 -18.51 23.48 -4.74
CA ASP A 629 -17.57 22.91 -3.78
C ASP A 629 -17.26 21.43 -4.09
N ASN A 630 -18.12 20.77 -4.85
CA ASN A 630 -17.92 19.40 -5.28
C ASN A 630 -16.85 19.22 -6.40
N LYS A 631 -16.29 20.33 -6.90
CA LYS A 631 -15.21 20.30 -7.91
C LYS A 631 -14.05 19.34 -7.54
N TRP A 632 -13.74 19.25 -6.25
CA TRP A 632 -12.68 18.42 -5.73
C TRP A 632 -12.91 16.91 -5.98
N ASP A 633 -14.15 16.48 -6.06
CA ASP A 633 -14.52 15.09 -6.28
C ASP A 633 -14.34 14.64 -7.75
N PHE A 634 -14.07 15.59 -8.67
CA PHE A 634 -13.81 15.34 -10.09
C PHE A 634 -12.31 15.34 -10.44
N LEU A 635 -11.45 15.66 -9.49
CA LEU A 635 -10.03 15.79 -9.76
C LEU A 635 -9.30 14.46 -9.64
N LEU A 636 -8.37 14.24 -10.53
CA LEU A 636 -7.43 13.12 -10.53
C LEU A 636 -6.01 13.63 -10.26
N ARG A 637 -5.14 12.73 -9.87
CA ARG A 637 -3.73 13.01 -9.75
C ARG A 637 -2.87 11.90 -10.35
N THR A 638 -1.71 12.28 -10.83
CA THR A 638 -0.64 11.37 -11.19
C THR A 638 0.66 11.80 -10.53
N LYS A 639 1.56 10.84 -10.32
CA LYS A 639 2.92 11.08 -9.84
C LYS A 639 3.87 10.29 -10.71
N VAL A 640 4.90 10.95 -11.22
CA VAL A 640 5.99 10.30 -11.93
C VAL A 640 7.32 10.50 -11.19
N PRO A 641 8.25 9.54 -11.23
CA PRO A 641 9.58 9.69 -10.62
C PRO A 641 10.34 10.87 -11.20
N ARG A 642 11.25 11.46 -10.43
CA ARG A 642 12.12 12.57 -10.90
C ARG A 642 13.01 12.19 -12.09
N SER A 643 13.30 10.91 -12.29
CA SER A 643 14.03 10.41 -13.47
C SER A 643 13.19 10.39 -14.75
N SER A 644 11.88 10.62 -14.65
CA SER A 644 10.93 10.64 -15.76
C SER A 644 10.38 12.04 -15.96
N ARG A 645 9.85 12.33 -17.13
CA ARG A 645 9.12 13.56 -17.42
C ARG A 645 7.65 13.26 -17.71
N LEU A 646 6.76 14.10 -17.23
CA LEU A 646 5.33 14.06 -17.52
C LEU A 646 5.01 15.08 -18.58
N VAL A 647 4.25 14.69 -19.59
CA VAL A 647 3.95 15.53 -20.74
C VAL A 647 2.48 15.35 -21.14
N MET A 648 1.80 16.43 -21.46
CA MET A 648 0.53 16.40 -22.17
C MET A 648 0.80 16.59 -23.67
N ILE A 649 0.36 15.63 -24.50
CA ILE A 649 0.50 15.71 -25.96
C ILE A 649 -0.82 16.16 -26.57
N LEU A 650 -0.81 17.30 -27.21
CA LEU A 650 -1.96 17.87 -27.92
C LEU A 650 -2.24 17.12 -29.24
N ASP A 651 -3.41 17.38 -29.85
CA ASP A 651 -3.82 16.72 -31.11
C ASP A 651 -2.88 17.02 -32.29
N ASP A 652 -2.21 18.16 -32.29
CA ASP A 652 -1.21 18.54 -33.30
C ASP A 652 0.19 17.95 -33.04
N GLY A 653 0.33 17.15 -31.98
CA GLY A 653 1.60 16.56 -31.57
C GLY A 653 2.46 17.45 -30.69
N THR A 654 2.01 18.64 -30.33
CA THR A 654 2.74 19.56 -29.44
C THR A 654 2.87 18.95 -28.05
N GLU A 655 4.09 18.89 -27.52
CA GLU A 655 4.40 18.46 -26.15
C GLU A 655 4.31 19.64 -25.18
N VAL A 656 3.44 19.55 -24.19
CA VAL A 656 3.32 20.50 -23.08
C VAL A 656 3.91 19.83 -21.83
N PRO A 657 5.08 20.26 -21.35
CA PRO A 657 5.68 19.74 -20.12
C PRO A 657 4.78 20.01 -18.90
N LEU A 658 4.64 19.01 -18.03
CA LEU A 658 3.88 19.12 -16.79
C LEU A 658 4.79 18.86 -15.59
N GLN A 659 4.33 19.28 -14.40
CA GLN A 659 4.98 18.94 -13.14
C GLN A 659 4.93 17.42 -12.90
N ASN A 660 5.92 16.86 -12.22
CA ASN A 660 5.98 15.43 -11.94
C ASN A 660 4.83 14.96 -11.04
N ILE A 661 4.27 15.84 -10.23
CA ILE A 661 3.00 15.62 -9.55
C ILE A 661 1.99 16.58 -10.17
N CYS A 662 1.02 16.01 -10.85
CA CYS A 662 0.03 16.75 -11.61
C CYS A 662 -1.39 16.39 -11.15
N ARG A 663 -2.14 17.41 -10.73
CA ARG A 663 -3.58 17.35 -10.58
C ARG A 663 -4.20 17.71 -11.95
N TYR A 664 -5.16 16.92 -12.37
CA TYR A 664 -5.79 17.07 -13.68
C TYR A 664 -7.25 16.58 -13.64
N TYR A 665 -7.97 16.78 -14.71
CA TYR A 665 -9.30 16.24 -14.93
C TYR A 665 -9.51 15.87 -16.40
N PRO A 666 -10.29 14.80 -16.71
CA PRO A 666 -10.74 14.49 -18.05
C PRO A 666 -11.54 15.63 -18.65
N SER A 667 -11.24 15.95 -19.91
CA SER A 667 -11.76 17.15 -20.54
C SER A 667 -12.01 16.93 -22.03
N GLN A 668 -12.95 17.69 -22.61
CA GLN A 668 -13.16 17.75 -24.05
C GLN A 668 -12.02 18.49 -24.78
N GLN A 669 -11.19 19.22 -24.04
CA GLN A 669 -10.04 19.98 -24.51
C GLN A 669 -8.74 19.39 -23.94
N GLY A 670 -7.59 19.95 -24.37
CA GLY A 670 -6.27 19.53 -23.87
C GLY A 670 -5.69 18.37 -24.69
N GLY A 671 -5.01 17.42 -24.04
CA GLY A 671 -4.27 16.36 -24.73
C GLY A 671 -4.16 15.07 -23.94
N LYS A 672 -3.40 14.12 -24.50
CA LYS A 672 -3.13 12.81 -23.87
C LYS A 672 -2.01 12.93 -22.85
N LEU A 673 -2.12 12.23 -21.73
CA LEU A 673 -1.14 12.27 -20.66
C LEU A 673 -0.13 11.13 -20.82
N ILE A 674 1.13 11.49 -21.03
CA ILE A 674 2.22 10.54 -21.33
C ILE A 674 3.37 10.74 -20.34
N LYS A 675 3.87 9.62 -19.82
CA LYS A 675 5.11 9.55 -19.02
C LYS A 675 6.25 9.10 -19.91
N PHE A 676 7.33 9.84 -19.96
CA PHE A 676 8.57 9.45 -20.61
C PHE A 676 9.58 9.00 -19.55
N MET A 677 10.05 7.78 -19.69
CA MET A 677 11.01 7.14 -18.79
C MET A 677 12.37 7.04 -19.48
N PRO A 678 13.50 7.03 -18.74
CA PRO A 678 14.81 6.77 -19.30
C PRO A 678 14.84 5.46 -20.10
N ALA A 679 15.78 5.36 -21.02
CA ALA A 679 16.11 4.10 -21.68
C ALA A 679 16.42 3.01 -20.64
N LEU A 680 16.23 1.74 -21.02
CA LEU A 680 16.67 0.62 -20.19
C LEU A 680 18.21 0.57 -20.18
N GLU A 681 18.77 0.18 -19.04
CA GLU A 681 20.19 -0.05 -18.90
C GLU A 681 20.72 -1.03 -19.97
N GLY A 682 21.74 -0.63 -20.70
CA GLY A 682 22.27 -1.38 -21.86
C GLY A 682 21.47 -1.22 -23.16
N LYS A 683 20.51 -0.28 -23.23
CA LYS A 683 19.71 0.07 -24.42
C LYS A 683 19.56 1.58 -24.60
N GLU A 684 20.57 2.33 -24.23
CA GLU A 684 20.58 3.80 -24.27
C GLU A 684 20.38 4.35 -25.71
N ASP A 685 20.73 3.57 -26.72
CA ASP A 685 20.54 3.85 -28.14
C ASP A 685 19.06 3.86 -28.58
N GLN A 686 18.17 3.25 -27.81
CA GLN A 686 16.72 3.23 -28.10
C GLN A 686 15.98 4.48 -27.60
N GLY A 687 16.65 5.37 -26.86
CA GLY A 687 16.06 6.61 -26.36
C GLY A 687 15.04 6.42 -25.22
N GLU A 688 14.31 7.49 -24.89
CA GLU A 688 13.26 7.47 -23.85
C GLU A 688 12.09 6.54 -24.20
N ARG A 689 11.54 5.89 -23.21
CA ARG A 689 10.35 5.02 -23.35
C ARG A 689 9.09 5.80 -22.96
N ALA A 690 8.11 5.84 -23.84
CA ALA A 690 6.81 6.44 -23.59
C ALA A 690 5.84 5.43 -22.97
N LEU A 691 5.12 5.85 -21.93
CA LEU A 691 4.00 5.13 -21.33
C LEU A 691 2.79 6.05 -21.26
N GLY A 692 1.69 5.66 -21.88
CA GLY A 692 0.42 6.37 -21.76
C GLY A 692 -0.15 6.20 -20.36
N LEU A 693 -0.42 7.30 -19.66
CA LEU A 693 -1.10 7.31 -18.36
C LEU A 693 -2.60 7.54 -18.54
N GLU A 694 -2.97 8.48 -19.44
CA GLU A 694 -4.34 8.66 -19.89
C GLU A 694 -4.31 8.96 -21.40
N THR A 695 -4.80 8.03 -22.18
CA THR A 695 -4.79 8.11 -23.66
C THR A 695 -6.15 7.94 -24.28
N SER A 696 -7.12 7.43 -23.53
CA SER A 696 -8.50 7.24 -23.97
C SER A 696 -9.28 8.55 -23.93
N TYR A 697 -8.96 9.40 -22.95
CA TYR A 697 -9.56 10.71 -22.75
C TYR A 697 -8.49 11.80 -22.84
N LYS A 698 -8.89 12.99 -23.32
CA LYS A 698 -8.06 14.18 -23.16
C LYS A 698 -8.12 14.65 -21.72
N VAL A 699 -7.07 15.30 -21.28
CA VAL A 699 -7.00 15.87 -19.93
C VAL A 699 -6.58 17.33 -19.96
N LEU A 700 -6.99 18.08 -18.95
CA LEU A 700 -6.45 19.41 -18.63
C LEU A 700 -5.76 19.38 -17.27
N PRO A 701 -4.52 19.88 -17.17
CA PRO A 701 -3.84 20.03 -15.91
C PRO A 701 -4.55 21.10 -15.05
N CYS A 702 -4.55 20.90 -13.73
CA CYS A 702 -5.25 21.75 -12.79
C CYS A 702 -4.51 21.83 -11.44
N ASN A 703 -3.20 22.07 -11.46
CA ASN A 703 -2.43 22.25 -10.23
C ASN A 703 -2.87 23.49 -9.46
N ASN A 704 -3.25 24.55 -10.15
CA ASN A 704 -4.05 25.63 -9.57
C ASN A 704 -5.54 25.31 -9.72
N ILE A 705 -6.30 25.31 -8.63
CA ILE A 705 -7.74 24.97 -8.64
C ILE A 705 -8.59 25.94 -9.47
N GLU A 706 -8.11 27.17 -9.67
CA GLU A 706 -8.79 28.18 -10.52
C GLU A 706 -8.80 27.79 -12.00
N ASP A 707 -7.92 26.86 -12.43
CA ASP A 707 -7.88 26.32 -13.79
C ASP A 707 -8.99 25.28 -14.04
N PHE A 708 -9.66 24.81 -12.98
CA PHE A 708 -10.77 23.87 -13.11
C PHE A 708 -12.04 24.55 -13.64
N SER A 709 -12.73 23.87 -14.57
CA SER A 709 -14.02 24.36 -15.06
C SER A 709 -14.94 23.18 -15.39
N PHE A 710 -16.13 23.16 -14.77
CA PHE A 710 -17.17 22.19 -15.11
C PHE A 710 -17.59 22.23 -16.59
N ASN A 711 -17.50 23.41 -17.24
CA ASN A 711 -17.86 23.55 -18.66
C ASN A 711 -16.87 22.86 -19.62
N LYS A 712 -15.71 22.46 -19.14
CA LYS A 712 -14.67 21.80 -19.95
C LYS A 712 -14.54 20.31 -19.65
N ILE A 713 -15.24 19.83 -18.63
CA ILE A 713 -15.12 18.44 -18.16
C ILE A 713 -15.69 17.47 -19.20
N ASP A 714 -15.08 16.31 -19.34
CA ASP A 714 -15.61 15.18 -20.08
C ASP A 714 -16.31 14.20 -19.11
N LEU A 715 -17.62 14.31 -19.03
CA LEU A 715 -18.44 13.50 -18.13
C LEU A 715 -18.48 12.02 -18.52
N SER A 716 -18.20 11.70 -19.78
CA SER A 716 -18.21 10.31 -20.24
C SER A 716 -17.20 9.45 -19.52
N TYR A 717 -16.06 10.01 -19.13
CA TYR A 717 -15.07 9.35 -18.28
C TYR A 717 -15.71 8.89 -16.96
N TYR A 718 -16.31 9.81 -16.23
CA TYR A 718 -16.86 9.52 -14.90
C TYR A 718 -18.04 8.55 -14.97
N TYR A 719 -18.88 8.67 -15.98
CA TYR A 719 -19.98 7.73 -16.20
C TYR A 719 -19.44 6.32 -16.44
N ASN A 720 -18.46 6.17 -17.32
CA ASN A 720 -17.89 4.88 -17.66
C ASN A 720 -17.14 4.25 -16.50
N GLU A 721 -16.34 5.02 -15.77
CA GLU A 721 -15.63 4.51 -14.58
C GLU A 721 -16.60 4.13 -13.44
N ALA A 722 -17.68 4.88 -13.23
CA ALA A 722 -18.69 4.54 -12.24
C ALA A 722 -19.47 3.26 -12.63
N ARG A 723 -19.78 3.07 -13.93
CA ARG A 723 -20.42 1.85 -14.43
C ARG A 723 -19.55 0.60 -14.19
N LYS A 724 -18.23 0.70 -14.28
CA LYS A 724 -17.30 -0.41 -13.97
C LYS A 724 -17.37 -0.84 -12.48
N LEU A 725 -17.92 -0.02 -11.61
CA LEU A 725 -18.10 -0.35 -10.19
C LEU A 725 -19.46 -1.00 -9.90
N LEU A 726 -20.39 -1.02 -10.84
CA LEU A 726 -21.67 -1.69 -10.65
C LEU A 726 -21.48 -3.20 -10.54
N VAL A 727 -22.24 -3.85 -9.70
CA VAL A 727 -22.25 -5.30 -9.49
C VAL A 727 -23.59 -5.91 -9.92
N GLY A 728 -23.57 -7.19 -10.28
CA GLY A 728 -24.78 -7.93 -10.71
C GLY A 728 -25.23 -7.60 -12.12
N VAL A 729 -24.39 -6.97 -12.94
CA VAL A 729 -24.66 -6.69 -14.34
C VAL A 729 -24.01 -7.77 -15.21
N ASP A 730 -24.82 -8.58 -15.86
CA ASP A 730 -24.38 -9.77 -16.64
C ASP A 730 -23.82 -9.39 -18.00
N ASN A 731 -23.30 -8.27 -18.30
CA ASN A 731 -22.52 -7.95 -19.49
C ASN A 731 -21.94 -6.54 -19.43
N ILE A 732 -20.92 -6.36 -18.61
CA ILE A 732 -20.10 -5.14 -18.67
C ILE A 732 -19.49 -4.96 -20.07
N GLU A 733 -19.18 -6.05 -20.78
CA GLU A 733 -18.66 -6.00 -22.16
C GLU A 733 -19.67 -5.41 -23.16
N GLU A 734 -20.96 -5.73 -23.08
CA GLU A 734 -21.99 -5.13 -23.93
C GLU A 734 -22.24 -3.63 -23.63
N LEU A 735 -22.04 -3.20 -22.40
CA LEU A 735 -22.09 -1.78 -22.01
C LEU A 735 -20.84 -1.01 -22.47
N LEU A 736 -19.71 -1.69 -22.65
CA LEU A 736 -18.44 -1.10 -23.08
C LEU A 736 -18.20 -1.20 -24.59
N ASP A 737 -18.81 -2.17 -25.30
CA ASP A 737 -18.68 -2.36 -26.76
C ASP A 737 -19.30 -1.23 -27.60
N ASN A 738 -20.12 -0.37 -27.01
CA ASN A 738 -20.56 0.87 -27.66
C ASN A 738 -19.56 2.02 -27.57
N THR A 739 -18.43 1.82 -26.90
CA THR A 739 -17.30 2.75 -26.87
C THR A 739 -16.04 1.98 -27.21
N ASN A 740 -15.37 2.30 -28.31
CA ASN A 740 -14.07 1.78 -28.75
C ASN A 740 -12.98 1.98 -27.68
N ILE A 741 -13.01 1.21 -26.61
CA ILE A 741 -11.98 1.21 -25.57
C ILE A 741 -11.28 -0.16 -25.64
N ARG A 742 -10.13 -0.17 -26.29
CA ARG A 742 -9.16 -1.25 -26.16
C ARG A 742 -8.67 -1.24 -24.70
N ASP A 743 -8.64 -2.43 -24.10
CA ASP A 743 -8.08 -2.68 -22.79
C ASP A 743 -6.76 -1.93 -22.58
N SER A 744 -6.80 -0.82 -21.86
CA SER A 744 -5.63 -0.37 -21.14
C SER A 744 -5.55 -1.24 -19.89
N GLU A 745 -4.62 -2.19 -19.87
CA GLU A 745 -4.20 -2.89 -18.67
C GLU A 745 -4.07 -1.85 -17.56
N ILE A 746 -4.94 -1.97 -16.56
CA ILE A 746 -4.67 -1.40 -15.25
C ILE A 746 -3.49 -2.24 -14.74
N ALA A 747 -2.28 -1.82 -15.15
CA ALA A 747 -1.07 -2.36 -14.59
C ALA A 747 -1.17 -2.16 -13.08
N ASN A 748 -1.15 -3.25 -12.35
CA ASN A 748 -0.92 -3.27 -10.93
C ASN A 748 0.43 -2.57 -10.65
N GLU A 749 0.40 -1.25 -10.47
CA GLU A 749 1.54 -0.44 -10.03
C GLU A 749 1.81 -0.58 -8.52
N GLU A 750 1.43 -1.70 -7.93
CA GLU A 750 1.84 -2.09 -6.58
C GLU A 750 2.85 -3.22 -6.66
N GLY A 751 4.07 -2.97 -7.13
CA GLY A 751 5.04 -4.04 -6.97
C GLY A 751 6.45 -3.88 -7.50
N GLU A 752 6.74 -3.00 -8.43
CA GLU A 752 8.13 -2.93 -8.92
C GLU A 752 8.50 -1.49 -9.30
N ASP A 753 9.05 -0.71 -8.36
CA ASP A 753 10.09 0.31 -8.60
C ASP A 753 10.40 1.16 -7.34
N TYR A 754 10.61 0.51 -6.19
CA TYR A 754 11.20 1.20 -5.02
C TYR A 754 12.49 0.52 -4.52
N ALA A 755 13.30 0.06 -5.45
CA ALA A 755 14.71 -0.14 -5.16
C ALA A 755 15.46 1.07 -5.77
N THR A 756 16.03 1.93 -4.91
CA THR A 756 16.82 3.11 -5.19
C THR A 756 16.05 4.44 -5.35
N THR A 757 15.75 5.09 -4.26
CA THR A 757 16.26 6.42 -3.85
C THR A 757 15.82 6.73 -2.44
#